data_96c467f5a443c33864a5f7bf4d92cfb8
#
_entry.id   96c467f5a443c33864a5f7bf4d92cfb8
#
_cell.length_a   1.000
_cell.length_b   1.000
_cell.length_c   1.000
_cell.angle_alpha   90.00
_cell.angle_beta   90.00
_cell.angle_gamma   90.00
#
_symmetry.space_group_name_H-M   'P 1'
#
loop_
_entity.id
_entity.type
_entity.pdbx_description
1 polymer ?
#
loop_
_entity_poly.entity_id
_entity_poly.type
_entity_poly.pdbx_seq_one_letter_code
_entity_poly.pdbx_strand_id
1 'polypeptide(L)'
;MAANFVVTYSSNFPAAARAAFDYATGIWAAQINSPVPIRVQASWQSLGPGPLGGSYPTTKFMAVNGGHRRNVLYPAPLAEKLAGRELNPTTDPDILLAFNSNQTWYFGTDANPGDTQLDFVSVVLHELGHGLGFDAQFKAFPEFPATPQGIPLTLFTTHLENQAGQQLANPALFANPSAALTAQLISGQLYFNSPLAAAANGGQLPRIYAPSTFADGSSLSHFDENAYPAGNANSLMTPFRGAGEAVHNPGPLMLNMLYEMGWAGTAIRHRPLRSTETAQNFPVTATIVSDGTLTPGSLQLNYQVDNAAPVSLPLTATGSANEYTATIPNPGGGKTVRYYLAAADNQTSRLYTAPAASLPGAVQPWYEFFVGPDVVPPLIQHQPLTQLFTEQLPLTLTAQVVDSVGMGTVALEYSINGIARPALTLAQQGSSSVYTATLGTAAGPLEPGDVLTYRLVARDGASTPNQATAPASGVYTVNIVGYKTPQVSYANDFDTPTPLDFTGNGFTVTQPAGFANSALHSTHPYGNNASFTYLLLQPIVVRATAATLSFDHIAFVGPDIPNSISFSDDMVRVEGSKDDGTTWRSLGFYQSSAVNAWATLYNPRDASNNSTGVPTESLYRRATINLRQTYATGDVVRLRFTLSSNASIHGWGWAIDNLVIQPITASAVAGRRGQVAAAYPNPTSGSFTLALPTGFVSGSRRAELLVRNVLGQQVRRQQVVLAADQSMLLVALRTVPAGLYQVSLRTAEGTTLTSKVQVQP
;
A
#
# COMPACT_ATOMS: atom_id res chain seq x y z
N MET A 1 -3.29 -6.71 -36.79
CA MET A 1 -1.86 -6.35 -36.95
C MET A 1 -1.07 -7.22 -36.00
N ALA A 2 0.08 -7.78 -36.45
CA ALA A 2 0.98 -8.50 -35.55
C ALA A 2 1.32 -7.65 -34.32
N ALA A 3 1.49 -8.25 -33.17
CA ALA A 3 1.85 -7.52 -31.94
C ALA A 3 3.25 -6.90 -32.08
N ASN A 4 3.41 -5.70 -31.52
CA ASN A 4 4.69 -5.00 -31.49
C ASN A 4 5.20 -4.96 -30.05
N PHE A 5 6.29 -5.68 -29.76
CA PHE A 5 6.96 -5.66 -28.46
C PHE A 5 8.01 -4.54 -28.42
N VAL A 6 7.91 -3.64 -27.46
CA VAL A 6 8.87 -2.57 -27.20
C VAL A 6 9.61 -2.90 -25.91
N VAL A 7 10.86 -3.35 -26.04
CA VAL A 7 11.64 -3.87 -24.89
C VAL A 7 12.65 -2.85 -24.38
N THR A 8 12.65 -2.61 -23.09
CA THR A 8 13.65 -1.81 -22.37
C THR A 8 14.49 -2.74 -21.50
N TYR A 9 15.81 -2.69 -21.67
CA TYR A 9 16.75 -3.54 -20.95
C TYR A 9 17.47 -2.79 -19.84
N SER A 10 17.74 -3.45 -18.69
CA SER A 10 18.66 -2.92 -17.70
C SER A 10 20.06 -2.72 -18.30
N SER A 11 20.84 -1.78 -17.77
CA SER A 11 22.16 -1.41 -18.31
C SER A 11 23.14 -2.58 -18.36
N ASN A 12 23.02 -3.54 -17.45
CA ASN A 12 23.87 -4.74 -17.33
C ASN A 12 23.32 -5.96 -18.10
N PHE A 13 22.27 -5.82 -18.90
CA PHE A 13 21.69 -6.94 -19.65
C PHE A 13 22.65 -7.35 -20.79
N PRO A 14 23.11 -8.63 -20.89
CA PRO A 14 24.10 -9.05 -21.88
C PRO A 14 23.63 -8.89 -23.33
N ALA A 15 24.50 -8.48 -24.24
CA ALA A 15 24.14 -8.27 -25.64
C ALA A 15 23.63 -9.56 -26.33
N ALA A 16 24.24 -10.71 -26.05
CA ALA A 16 23.77 -12.01 -26.57
C ALA A 16 22.38 -12.38 -26.04
N ALA A 17 22.10 -12.08 -24.77
CA ALA A 17 20.78 -12.30 -24.17
C ALA A 17 19.72 -11.38 -24.80
N ARG A 18 20.06 -10.12 -25.17
CA ARG A 18 19.13 -9.23 -25.90
C ARG A 18 18.74 -9.81 -27.26
N ALA A 19 19.70 -10.31 -28.04
CA ALA A 19 19.42 -10.90 -29.35
C ALA A 19 18.51 -12.14 -29.24
N ALA A 20 18.72 -12.99 -28.23
CA ALA A 20 17.87 -14.14 -27.96
C ALA A 20 16.47 -13.72 -27.46
N PHE A 21 16.39 -12.64 -26.67
CA PHE A 21 15.12 -12.04 -26.22
C PHE A 21 14.33 -11.49 -27.40
N ASP A 22 14.95 -10.70 -28.27
CA ASP A 22 14.31 -10.15 -29.47
C ASP A 22 13.81 -11.24 -30.42
N TYR A 23 14.53 -12.36 -30.51
CA TYR A 23 14.06 -13.54 -31.24
C TYR A 23 12.79 -14.13 -30.60
N ALA A 24 12.75 -14.28 -29.29
CA ALA A 24 11.58 -14.79 -28.56
C ALA A 24 10.35 -13.87 -28.70
N THR A 25 10.53 -12.54 -28.63
CA THR A 25 9.45 -11.58 -28.87
C THR A 25 8.93 -11.68 -30.32
N GLY A 26 9.80 -11.95 -31.30
CA GLY A 26 9.44 -12.21 -32.68
C GLY A 26 8.54 -13.44 -32.83
N ILE A 27 8.80 -14.51 -32.07
CA ILE A 27 7.93 -15.71 -32.05
C ILE A 27 6.54 -15.34 -31.53
N TRP A 28 6.42 -14.61 -30.42
CA TRP A 28 5.14 -14.15 -29.91
C TRP A 28 4.42 -13.19 -30.86
N ALA A 29 5.13 -12.25 -31.46
CA ALA A 29 4.59 -11.28 -32.41
C ALA A 29 3.95 -11.96 -33.64
N ALA A 30 4.45 -13.14 -34.03
CA ALA A 30 3.87 -13.93 -35.12
C ALA A 30 2.59 -14.69 -34.71
N GLN A 31 2.33 -14.86 -33.42
CA GLN A 31 1.22 -15.66 -32.88
C GLN A 31 0.04 -14.83 -32.40
N ILE A 32 0.27 -13.60 -31.97
CA ILE A 32 -0.76 -12.74 -31.38
C ILE A 32 -0.87 -11.41 -32.12
N ASN A 33 -2.07 -10.84 -32.09
CA ASN A 33 -2.37 -9.54 -32.69
C ASN A 33 -2.59 -8.48 -31.60
N SER A 34 -2.04 -7.29 -31.76
CA SER A 34 -2.36 -6.14 -30.94
C SER A 34 -2.27 -4.84 -31.74
N PRO A 35 -3.27 -3.94 -31.66
CA PRO A 35 -3.19 -2.59 -32.23
C PRO A 35 -2.36 -1.64 -31.37
N VAL A 36 -2.00 -2.06 -30.14
CA VAL A 36 -1.27 -1.28 -29.14
C VAL A 36 0.08 -1.96 -28.90
N PRO A 37 1.20 -1.23 -28.80
CA PRO A 37 2.49 -1.81 -28.45
C PRO A 37 2.45 -2.47 -27.09
N ILE A 38 3.15 -3.60 -26.93
CA ILE A 38 3.36 -4.28 -25.65
C ILE A 38 4.72 -3.86 -25.11
N ARG A 39 4.73 -3.09 -24.02
CA ARG A 39 5.96 -2.57 -23.41
C ARG A 39 6.50 -3.51 -22.37
N VAL A 40 7.73 -3.97 -22.57
CA VAL A 40 8.39 -4.92 -21.67
C VAL A 40 9.64 -4.28 -21.07
N GLN A 41 9.79 -4.38 -19.75
CA GLN A 41 11.04 -4.06 -19.08
C GLN A 41 11.72 -5.34 -18.61
N ALA A 42 12.93 -5.61 -19.11
CA ALA A 42 13.69 -6.80 -18.78
C ALA A 42 14.93 -6.44 -17.95
N SER A 43 15.12 -7.14 -16.84
CA SER A 43 16.25 -6.96 -15.92
C SER A 43 17.11 -8.21 -15.84
N TRP A 44 18.43 -8.01 -15.65
CA TRP A 44 19.44 -9.05 -15.47
C TRP A 44 20.01 -8.97 -14.07
N GLN A 45 19.67 -9.93 -13.21
CA GLN A 45 20.01 -9.84 -11.78
C GLN A 45 20.14 -11.22 -11.14
N SER A 46 20.82 -11.31 -10.01
CA SER A 46 20.85 -12.54 -9.23
C SER A 46 19.48 -12.78 -8.59
N LEU A 47 18.89 -13.95 -8.88
CA LEU A 47 17.64 -14.43 -8.25
C LEU A 47 17.90 -15.54 -7.22
N GLY A 48 19.18 -15.77 -6.85
CA GLY A 48 19.57 -16.88 -6.00
C GLY A 48 19.61 -18.23 -6.74
N PRO A 49 19.81 -19.34 -6.03
CA PRO A 49 19.78 -20.68 -6.61
C PRO A 49 18.33 -21.12 -6.88
N GLY A 50 18.06 -21.65 -8.05
CA GLY A 50 16.77 -22.25 -8.41
C GLY A 50 15.99 -21.48 -9.48
N PRO A 51 15.43 -20.30 -9.23
CA PRO A 51 14.66 -19.57 -10.24
C PRO A 51 15.48 -19.26 -11.50
N LEU A 52 14.89 -19.48 -12.68
CA LEU A 52 15.48 -19.14 -13.97
C LEU A 52 15.13 -17.70 -14.37
N GLY A 53 13.89 -17.33 -14.12
CA GLY A 53 13.32 -16.01 -14.39
C GLY A 53 12.08 -15.79 -13.56
N GLY A 54 11.41 -14.68 -13.83
CA GLY A 54 10.10 -14.37 -13.28
C GLY A 54 9.45 -13.22 -14.03
N SER A 55 8.14 -13.31 -14.19
CA SER A 55 7.32 -12.33 -14.89
C SER A 55 6.00 -12.09 -14.20
N TYR A 56 5.52 -10.86 -14.28
CA TYR A 56 4.15 -10.50 -13.90
C TYR A 56 3.74 -9.19 -14.58
N PRO A 57 2.46 -9.01 -14.89
CA PRO A 57 1.97 -7.73 -15.39
C PRO A 57 2.12 -6.65 -14.31
N THR A 58 2.53 -5.46 -14.70
CA THR A 58 2.69 -4.32 -13.79
C THR A 58 1.35 -3.82 -13.26
N THR A 59 0.34 -3.83 -14.11
CA THR A 59 -1.02 -3.35 -13.82
C THR A 59 -2.05 -4.35 -14.35
N LYS A 60 -3.17 -4.48 -13.64
CA LYS A 60 -4.34 -5.26 -14.08
C LYS A 60 -5.56 -4.34 -14.12
N PHE A 61 -6.37 -4.47 -15.16
CA PHE A 61 -7.52 -3.60 -15.40
C PHE A 61 -8.84 -4.35 -15.28
N MET A 62 -9.83 -3.70 -14.68
CA MET A 62 -11.22 -4.14 -14.69
C MET A 62 -12.06 -3.34 -15.70
N ALA A 63 -13.26 -3.83 -16.01
CA ALA A 63 -14.24 -3.12 -16.86
C ALA A 63 -13.68 -2.68 -18.22
N VAL A 64 -12.85 -3.54 -18.82
CA VAL A 64 -12.22 -3.30 -20.12
C VAL A 64 -13.29 -3.22 -21.22
N ASN A 65 -13.35 -2.09 -21.91
CA ASN A 65 -14.25 -1.92 -23.05
C ASN A 65 -13.78 -2.81 -24.23
N GLY A 66 -14.60 -3.75 -24.66
CA GLY A 66 -14.21 -4.82 -25.57
C GLY A 66 -13.79 -6.11 -24.89
N GLY A 67 -13.75 -6.14 -23.56
CA GLY A 67 -13.40 -7.32 -22.78
C GLY A 67 -14.41 -8.46 -22.95
N HIS A 68 -13.91 -9.68 -22.96
CA HIS A 68 -14.71 -10.90 -23.14
C HIS A 68 -15.42 -11.38 -21.87
N ARG A 69 -15.07 -10.80 -20.71
CA ARG A 69 -15.74 -11.01 -19.41
C ARG A 69 -15.76 -9.73 -18.61
N ARG A 70 -16.78 -9.57 -17.78
CA ARG A 70 -16.89 -8.44 -16.82
C ARG A 70 -16.51 -8.88 -15.41
N ASN A 71 -16.17 -7.92 -14.57
CA ASN A 71 -15.83 -8.13 -13.17
C ASN A 71 -14.61 -9.05 -12.95
N VAL A 72 -13.67 -9.04 -13.90
CA VAL A 72 -12.41 -9.78 -13.83
C VAL A 72 -11.25 -8.85 -14.11
N LEU A 73 -10.07 -9.24 -13.65
CA LEU A 73 -8.83 -8.53 -13.88
C LEU A 73 -8.16 -9.03 -15.17
N TYR A 74 -7.89 -8.13 -16.08
CA TYR A 74 -7.12 -8.34 -17.30
C TYR A 74 -5.69 -7.87 -17.10
N PRO A 75 -4.64 -8.61 -17.54
CA PRO A 75 -3.28 -8.07 -17.60
C PRO A 75 -3.23 -6.89 -18.58
N ALA A 76 -2.34 -5.93 -18.33
CA ALA A 76 -2.26 -4.69 -19.12
C ALA A 76 -2.21 -4.94 -20.63
N PRO A 77 -1.32 -5.83 -21.17
CA PRO A 77 -1.23 -6.01 -22.62
C PRO A 77 -2.55 -6.48 -23.27
N LEU A 78 -3.26 -7.38 -22.60
CA LEU A 78 -4.54 -7.89 -23.10
C LEU A 78 -5.66 -6.85 -22.97
N ALA A 79 -5.69 -6.13 -21.85
CA ALA A 79 -6.65 -5.05 -21.62
C ALA A 79 -6.56 -3.98 -22.69
N GLU A 80 -5.35 -3.56 -23.03
CA GLU A 80 -5.06 -2.54 -24.04
C GLU A 80 -5.39 -3.00 -25.46
N LYS A 81 -5.02 -4.25 -25.80
CA LYS A 81 -5.45 -4.86 -27.06
C LYS A 81 -6.97 -4.78 -27.23
N LEU A 82 -7.72 -5.24 -26.22
CA LEU A 82 -9.18 -5.28 -26.27
C LEU A 82 -9.80 -3.87 -26.26
N ALA A 83 -9.25 -2.95 -25.49
CA ALA A 83 -9.66 -1.55 -25.49
C ALA A 83 -9.23 -0.78 -26.77
N GLY A 84 -8.20 -1.26 -27.46
CA GLY A 84 -7.63 -0.65 -28.65
C GLY A 84 -6.90 0.66 -28.38
N ARG A 85 -6.45 0.88 -27.17
CA ARG A 85 -5.69 2.05 -26.72
C ARG A 85 -4.89 1.72 -25.48
N GLU A 86 -3.87 2.55 -25.18
CA GLU A 86 -3.14 2.54 -23.93
C GLU A 86 -4.08 2.80 -22.75
N LEU A 87 -3.87 2.08 -21.66
CA LEU A 87 -4.63 2.19 -20.41
C LEU A 87 -3.77 2.64 -19.24
N ASN A 88 -2.46 2.32 -19.25
CA ASN A 88 -1.46 2.86 -18.34
C ASN A 88 -0.70 4.03 -19.01
N PRO A 89 0.11 4.81 -18.27
CA PRO A 89 1.03 5.77 -18.86
C PRO A 89 2.01 5.12 -19.83
N THR A 90 2.26 5.73 -20.99
CA THR A 90 3.19 5.19 -22.00
C THR A 90 4.65 5.09 -21.54
N THR A 91 4.97 5.65 -20.39
CA THR A 91 6.27 5.52 -19.70
C THR A 91 6.39 4.25 -18.90
N ASP A 92 5.26 3.61 -18.58
CA ASP A 92 5.21 2.45 -17.71
C ASP A 92 5.22 1.15 -18.55
N PRO A 93 5.93 0.11 -18.14
CA PRO A 93 5.90 -1.17 -18.83
C PRO A 93 4.61 -1.93 -18.52
N ASP A 94 4.12 -2.71 -19.50
CA ASP A 94 2.99 -3.63 -19.33
C ASP A 94 3.42 -4.93 -18.67
N ILE A 95 4.68 -5.34 -18.88
CA ILE A 95 5.29 -6.55 -18.36
C ILE A 95 6.65 -6.23 -17.75
N LEU A 96 6.90 -6.71 -16.54
CA LEU A 96 8.21 -6.70 -15.91
C LEU A 96 8.81 -8.10 -15.92
N LEU A 97 10.05 -8.24 -16.39
CA LEU A 97 10.78 -9.50 -16.45
C LEU A 97 12.10 -9.40 -15.68
N ALA A 98 12.44 -10.46 -14.98
CA ALA A 98 13.76 -10.61 -14.37
C ALA A 98 14.37 -11.96 -14.77
N PHE A 99 15.64 -11.99 -15.13
CA PHE A 99 16.38 -13.21 -15.48
C PHE A 99 17.58 -13.40 -14.58
N ASN A 100 17.80 -14.66 -14.17
CA ASN A 100 18.81 -14.99 -13.20
C ASN A 100 20.22 -14.96 -13.82
N SER A 101 21.03 -14.00 -13.41
CA SER A 101 22.41 -13.85 -13.86
C SER A 101 23.35 -14.98 -13.41
N ASN A 102 22.95 -15.84 -12.49
CA ASN A 102 23.77 -16.91 -11.90
C ASN A 102 23.66 -18.23 -12.67
N GLN A 103 22.84 -18.29 -13.72
CA GLN A 103 22.61 -19.51 -14.48
C GLN A 103 23.58 -19.64 -15.68
N THR A 104 23.78 -20.87 -16.14
CA THR A 104 24.58 -21.16 -17.35
C THR A 104 23.67 -21.15 -18.57
N TRP A 105 23.57 -19.99 -19.22
CA TRP A 105 22.67 -19.76 -20.32
C TRP A 105 23.22 -20.13 -21.69
N TYR A 106 22.35 -20.69 -22.54
CA TYR A 106 22.51 -20.76 -23.97
C TYR A 106 21.74 -19.66 -24.66
N PHE A 107 22.39 -18.82 -25.46
CA PHE A 107 21.79 -17.69 -26.15
C PHE A 107 21.58 -17.92 -27.65
N GLY A 108 21.80 -19.15 -28.16
CA GLY A 108 21.50 -19.48 -29.54
C GLY A 108 20.00 -19.51 -29.82
N THR A 109 19.64 -19.38 -31.10
CA THR A 109 18.26 -19.39 -31.58
C THR A 109 17.90 -20.64 -32.39
N ASP A 110 18.78 -21.62 -32.41
CA ASP A 110 18.68 -22.87 -33.13
C ASP A 110 18.09 -24.03 -32.32
N ALA A 111 17.66 -23.74 -31.07
CA ALA A 111 17.09 -24.71 -30.13
C ALA A 111 18.00 -25.90 -29.82
N ASN A 112 19.33 -25.68 -29.76
CA ASN A 112 20.33 -26.73 -29.55
C ASN A 112 21.30 -26.40 -28.38
N PRO A 113 20.80 -26.20 -27.13
CA PRO A 113 21.62 -25.98 -25.96
C PRO A 113 22.45 -27.23 -25.66
N GLY A 114 23.65 -27.04 -25.13
CA GLY A 114 24.43 -28.16 -24.59
C GLY A 114 23.82 -28.74 -23.31
N ASP A 115 24.17 -30.00 -22.98
CA ASP A 115 23.58 -30.76 -21.86
C ASP A 115 23.67 -30.08 -20.47
N THR A 116 24.49 -29.05 -20.32
CA THR A 116 24.69 -28.30 -19.08
C THR A 116 24.16 -26.85 -19.17
N GLN A 117 23.55 -26.47 -20.26
CA GLN A 117 23.10 -25.13 -20.54
C GLN A 117 21.58 -25.04 -20.53
N LEU A 118 21.07 -23.94 -19.99
CA LEU A 118 19.64 -23.61 -20.02
C LEU A 118 19.34 -22.72 -21.23
N ASP A 119 18.33 -23.08 -21.99
CA ASP A 119 17.94 -22.33 -23.17
C ASP A 119 17.23 -21.01 -22.82
N PHE A 120 17.90 -19.90 -23.09
CA PHE A 120 17.39 -18.57 -22.72
C PHE A 120 16.12 -18.20 -23.49
N VAL A 121 16.03 -18.55 -24.79
CA VAL A 121 14.83 -18.27 -25.60
C VAL A 121 13.61 -18.94 -25.01
N SER A 122 13.71 -20.20 -24.59
CA SER A 122 12.61 -20.93 -23.95
C SER A 122 12.13 -20.25 -22.68
N VAL A 123 13.07 -19.80 -21.84
CA VAL A 123 12.69 -19.10 -20.59
C VAL A 123 12.08 -17.74 -20.88
N VAL A 124 12.57 -16.97 -21.85
CA VAL A 124 11.93 -15.71 -22.28
C VAL A 124 10.52 -15.95 -22.80
N LEU A 125 10.31 -16.98 -23.64
CA LEU A 125 8.97 -17.33 -24.14
C LEU A 125 8.02 -17.69 -23.01
N HIS A 126 8.49 -18.45 -22.01
CA HIS A 126 7.75 -18.84 -20.82
C HIS A 126 7.32 -17.60 -20.00
N GLU A 127 8.28 -16.75 -19.64
CA GLU A 127 8.02 -15.57 -18.81
C GLU A 127 7.12 -14.55 -19.53
N LEU A 128 7.28 -14.37 -20.83
CA LEU A 128 6.34 -13.57 -21.63
C LEU A 128 4.94 -14.18 -21.61
N GLY A 129 4.80 -15.50 -21.60
CA GLY A 129 3.52 -16.19 -21.49
C GLY A 129 2.76 -15.82 -20.21
N HIS A 130 3.45 -15.75 -19.07
CA HIS A 130 2.89 -15.23 -17.83
C HIS A 130 2.46 -13.78 -17.97
N GLY A 131 3.32 -12.92 -18.53
CA GLY A 131 3.02 -11.51 -18.76
C GLY A 131 1.81 -11.29 -19.68
N LEU A 132 1.58 -12.18 -20.67
CA LEU A 132 0.43 -12.16 -21.56
C LEU A 132 -0.87 -12.65 -20.90
N GLY A 133 -0.80 -13.18 -19.67
CA GLY A 133 -1.96 -13.52 -18.86
C GLY A 133 -2.08 -14.98 -18.42
N PHE A 134 -1.09 -15.82 -18.65
CA PHE A 134 -1.06 -17.18 -18.11
C PHE A 134 -0.71 -17.13 -16.61
N ASP A 135 -1.62 -16.58 -15.79
CA ASP A 135 -1.39 -16.27 -14.38
C ASP A 135 -2.64 -16.47 -13.53
N ALA A 136 -2.59 -17.46 -12.64
CA ALA A 136 -3.65 -17.73 -11.67
C ALA A 136 -3.47 -16.90 -10.40
N GLN A 137 -4.57 -16.50 -9.80
CA GLN A 137 -4.55 -15.65 -8.61
C GLN A 137 -4.80 -16.42 -7.30
N PHE A 138 -5.33 -17.63 -7.35
CA PHE A 138 -5.50 -18.42 -6.13
C PHE A 138 -4.15 -18.80 -5.54
N LYS A 139 -4.04 -18.69 -4.22
CA LYS A 139 -2.90 -19.16 -3.43
C LYS A 139 -3.44 -20.10 -2.34
N ALA A 140 -2.79 -21.24 -2.12
CA ALA A 140 -3.06 -22.08 -0.98
C ALA A 140 -2.04 -21.78 0.11
N PHE A 141 -2.49 -21.28 1.25
CA PHE A 141 -1.72 -21.27 2.48
C PHE A 141 -2.12 -22.50 3.32
N PRO A 142 -1.23 -23.04 4.18
CA PRO A 142 -1.52 -24.25 4.97
C PRO A 142 -2.82 -24.19 5.77
N GLU A 143 -3.33 -23.01 6.06
CA GLU A 143 -4.52 -22.78 6.88
C GLU A 143 -5.68 -22.09 6.16
N PHE A 144 -5.45 -21.35 5.06
CA PHE A 144 -6.50 -20.71 4.25
C PHE A 144 -6.05 -20.40 2.82
N PRO A 145 -6.84 -20.74 1.78
CA PRO A 145 -6.65 -20.22 0.45
C PRO A 145 -7.14 -18.76 0.43
N ALA A 146 -6.26 -17.83 0.27
CA ALA A 146 -6.64 -16.42 0.32
C ALA A 146 -6.25 -15.66 -0.95
N THR A 147 -7.23 -15.46 -1.83
CA THR A 147 -7.38 -14.10 -2.37
C THR A 147 -8.12 -13.29 -1.30
N PRO A 148 -7.70 -12.07 -0.95
CA PRO A 148 -8.47 -11.22 -0.04
C PRO A 148 -9.92 -11.13 -0.51
N GLN A 149 -10.89 -11.27 0.40
CA GLN A 149 -12.30 -11.15 0.04
C GLN A 149 -12.55 -9.81 -0.66
N GLY A 150 -13.23 -9.85 -1.79
CA GLY A 150 -13.61 -8.66 -2.56
C GLY A 150 -12.62 -8.24 -3.66
N ILE A 151 -11.48 -8.89 -3.84
CA ILE A 151 -10.63 -8.64 -5.01
C ILE A 151 -11.12 -9.50 -6.18
N PRO A 152 -11.44 -8.90 -7.34
CA PRO A 152 -11.80 -9.65 -8.53
C PRO A 152 -10.69 -10.59 -8.97
N LEU A 153 -11.08 -11.78 -9.47
CA LEU A 153 -10.13 -12.77 -9.96
C LEU A 153 -9.55 -12.37 -11.32
N THR A 154 -8.37 -12.88 -11.65
CA THR A 154 -7.81 -12.73 -13.00
C THR A 154 -8.67 -13.49 -14.00
N LEU A 155 -8.67 -13.02 -15.25
CA LEU A 155 -9.39 -13.68 -16.34
C LEU A 155 -8.98 -15.17 -16.45
N PHE A 156 -7.69 -15.48 -16.36
CA PHE A 156 -7.17 -16.85 -16.35
C PHE A 156 -7.81 -17.69 -15.23
N THR A 157 -7.84 -17.18 -14.02
CA THR A 157 -8.41 -17.89 -12.85
C THR A 157 -9.88 -18.25 -13.03
N THR A 158 -10.64 -17.42 -13.76
CA THR A 158 -12.06 -17.69 -14.01
C THR A 158 -12.32 -18.82 -15.02
N HIS A 159 -11.29 -19.32 -15.67
CA HIS A 159 -11.37 -20.50 -16.54
C HIS A 159 -11.01 -21.81 -15.81
N LEU A 160 -10.53 -21.77 -14.56
CA LEU A 160 -10.16 -22.97 -13.82
C LEU A 160 -11.38 -23.74 -13.34
N GLU A 161 -11.41 -25.05 -13.66
CA GLU A 161 -12.43 -25.97 -13.20
C GLU A 161 -11.82 -27.30 -12.75
N ASN A 162 -12.57 -28.03 -11.94
CA ASN A 162 -12.19 -29.37 -11.50
C ASN A 162 -12.63 -30.43 -12.53
N GLN A 163 -12.31 -31.70 -12.26
CA GLN A 163 -12.68 -32.84 -13.13
C GLN A 163 -14.18 -32.98 -13.34
N ALA A 164 -15.02 -32.48 -12.45
CA ALA A 164 -16.48 -32.50 -12.58
C ALA A 164 -17.03 -31.32 -13.39
N GLY A 165 -16.18 -30.49 -13.98
CA GLY A 165 -16.57 -29.28 -14.73
C GLY A 165 -17.06 -28.12 -13.81
N GLN A 166 -16.78 -28.19 -12.52
CA GLN A 166 -17.17 -27.16 -11.56
C GLN A 166 -16.13 -26.04 -11.54
N GLN A 167 -16.54 -24.83 -11.88
CA GLN A 167 -15.68 -23.66 -11.92
C GLN A 167 -15.24 -23.23 -10.52
N LEU A 168 -13.94 -23.12 -10.29
CA LEU A 168 -13.37 -22.73 -8.99
C LEU A 168 -13.73 -21.29 -8.61
N ALA A 169 -13.94 -20.44 -9.58
CA ALA A 169 -14.34 -19.04 -9.41
C ALA A 169 -15.82 -18.86 -9.00
N ASN A 170 -16.62 -19.93 -8.97
CA ASN A 170 -18.02 -19.86 -8.59
C ASN A 170 -18.17 -19.92 -7.06
N PRO A 171 -18.50 -18.79 -6.38
CA PRO A 171 -18.57 -18.74 -4.92
C PRO A 171 -19.73 -19.55 -4.32
N ALA A 172 -20.73 -19.92 -5.13
CA ALA A 172 -21.81 -20.81 -4.69
C ALA A 172 -21.35 -22.26 -4.57
N LEU A 173 -20.29 -22.66 -5.28
CA LEU A 173 -19.69 -23.99 -5.21
C LEU A 173 -18.47 -24.01 -4.29
N PHE A 174 -17.63 -22.99 -4.39
CA PHE A 174 -16.40 -22.86 -3.64
C PHE A 174 -16.31 -21.47 -3.03
N ALA A 175 -16.71 -21.32 -1.78
CA ALA A 175 -16.49 -20.06 -1.07
C ALA A 175 -14.97 -19.78 -0.98
N ASN A 176 -14.57 -18.53 -1.10
CA ASN A 176 -13.17 -18.13 -1.02
C ASN A 176 -12.99 -17.14 0.16
N PRO A 177 -12.24 -17.52 1.21
CA PRO A 177 -11.53 -18.81 1.42
C PRO A 177 -12.44 -19.96 1.87
N SER A 178 -12.06 -21.22 1.58
CA SER A 178 -12.68 -22.41 2.17
C SER A 178 -11.78 -23.66 2.03
N ALA A 179 -11.94 -24.62 2.95
CA ALA A 179 -11.27 -25.92 2.86
C ALA A 179 -11.66 -26.68 1.56
N ALA A 180 -12.90 -26.52 1.08
CA ALA A 180 -13.37 -27.12 -0.16
C ALA A 180 -12.60 -26.58 -1.36
N LEU A 181 -12.35 -25.26 -1.43
CA LEU A 181 -11.52 -24.66 -2.47
C LEU A 181 -10.07 -25.14 -2.37
N THR A 182 -9.48 -25.14 -1.16
CA THR A 182 -8.10 -25.62 -0.95
C THR A 182 -7.91 -27.05 -1.46
N ALA A 183 -8.85 -27.94 -1.18
CA ALA A 183 -8.80 -29.32 -1.63
C ALA A 183 -8.76 -29.42 -3.16
N GLN A 184 -9.42 -28.51 -3.89
CA GLN A 184 -9.33 -28.45 -5.36
C GLN A 184 -7.94 -27.99 -5.81
N LEU A 185 -7.35 -26.96 -5.16
CA LEU A 185 -6.08 -26.36 -5.57
C LEU A 185 -4.88 -27.33 -5.49
N ILE A 186 -5.01 -28.42 -4.72
CA ILE A 186 -3.99 -29.46 -4.54
C ILE A 186 -4.44 -30.85 -5.00
N SER A 187 -5.52 -30.91 -5.81
CA SER A 187 -6.16 -32.18 -6.19
C SER A 187 -5.41 -32.97 -7.26
N GLY A 188 -4.50 -32.35 -8.00
CA GLY A 188 -3.93 -32.90 -9.23
C GLY A 188 -4.94 -33.04 -10.39
N GLN A 189 -6.17 -32.50 -10.24
CA GLN A 189 -7.27 -32.68 -11.17
C GLN A 189 -7.91 -31.33 -11.53
N LEU A 190 -7.06 -30.36 -11.90
CA LEU A 190 -7.50 -29.06 -12.38
C LEU A 190 -7.30 -28.90 -13.88
N TYR A 191 -8.23 -28.23 -14.49
CA TYR A 191 -8.29 -28.04 -15.93
C TYR A 191 -8.59 -26.58 -16.28
N PHE A 192 -8.14 -26.13 -17.44
CA PHE A 192 -8.52 -24.83 -17.99
C PHE A 192 -9.67 -25.02 -18.99
N ASN A 193 -10.82 -24.44 -18.69
CA ASN A 193 -12.00 -24.48 -19.55
C ASN A 193 -11.78 -23.62 -20.80
N SER A 194 -11.39 -24.27 -21.87
CA SER A 194 -11.23 -23.70 -23.21
C SER A 194 -11.65 -24.70 -24.28
N PRO A 195 -12.82 -24.50 -24.91
CA PRO A 195 -13.23 -25.29 -26.07
C PRO A 195 -12.21 -25.26 -27.21
N LEU A 196 -11.54 -24.10 -27.42
CA LEU A 196 -10.50 -23.96 -28.45
C LEU A 196 -9.29 -24.86 -28.16
N ALA A 197 -8.80 -24.83 -26.90
CA ALA A 197 -7.68 -25.68 -26.51
C ALA A 197 -8.06 -27.17 -26.47
N ALA A 198 -9.27 -27.51 -26.02
CA ALA A 198 -9.78 -28.88 -26.06
C ALA A 198 -9.82 -29.43 -27.47
N ALA A 199 -10.30 -28.66 -28.44
CA ALA A 199 -10.30 -29.07 -29.87
C ALA A 199 -8.89 -29.37 -30.39
N ALA A 200 -7.88 -28.59 -29.93
CA ALA A 200 -6.48 -28.83 -30.27
C ALA A 200 -5.81 -29.97 -29.46
N ASN A 201 -6.50 -30.51 -28.46
CA ASN A 201 -6.04 -31.55 -27.54
C ASN A 201 -6.86 -32.82 -27.59
N GLY A 202 -7.37 -33.17 -28.76
CA GLY A 202 -8.19 -34.40 -28.93
C GLY A 202 -9.48 -34.42 -28.12
N GLY A 203 -10.06 -33.27 -27.83
CA GLY A 203 -11.28 -33.10 -27.03
C GLY A 203 -11.07 -33.02 -25.52
N GLN A 204 -9.83 -33.10 -25.06
CA GLN A 204 -9.50 -33.02 -23.61
C GLN A 204 -9.10 -31.59 -23.20
N LEU A 205 -9.65 -31.09 -22.09
CA LEU A 205 -9.24 -29.82 -21.52
C LEU A 205 -7.76 -29.81 -21.09
N PRO A 206 -7.05 -28.70 -21.24
CA PRO A 206 -5.68 -28.55 -20.73
C PRO A 206 -5.59 -28.79 -19.23
N ARG A 207 -4.70 -29.70 -18.84
CA ARG A 207 -4.46 -30.01 -17.43
C ARG A 207 -3.49 -29.01 -16.81
N ILE A 208 -3.89 -28.45 -15.65
CA ILE A 208 -3.15 -27.44 -14.92
C ILE A 208 -2.42 -28.06 -13.72
N TYR A 209 -1.21 -27.58 -13.46
CA TYR A 209 -0.35 -28.07 -12.39
C TYR A 209 -0.96 -27.75 -11.01
N ALA A 210 -1.38 -28.79 -10.29
CA ALA A 210 -2.03 -28.71 -9.00
C ALA A 210 -1.53 -29.82 -8.07
N PRO A 211 -0.23 -29.82 -7.70
CA PRO A 211 0.39 -30.89 -6.91
C PRO A 211 -0.24 -31.00 -5.52
N SER A 212 -0.08 -32.18 -4.88
CA SER A 212 -0.62 -32.46 -3.53
C SER A 212 -0.06 -31.54 -2.43
N THR A 213 1.07 -30.88 -2.69
CA THR A 213 1.60 -29.78 -1.89
C THR A 213 1.64 -28.54 -2.77
N PHE A 214 0.94 -27.49 -2.36
CA PHE A 214 0.91 -26.26 -3.13
C PHE A 214 2.32 -25.65 -3.21
N ALA A 215 2.79 -25.39 -4.41
CA ALA A 215 4.08 -24.74 -4.69
C ALA A 215 3.81 -23.30 -5.12
N ASP A 216 4.10 -22.34 -4.24
CA ASP A 216 3.92 -20.91 -4.57
C ASP A 216 4.78 -20.53 -5.78
N GLY A 217 4.21 -19.76 -6.70
CA GLY A 217 4.82 -19.39 -7.98
C GLY A 217 4.71 -20.46 -9.08
N SER A 218 4.42 -21.74 -8.75
CA SER A 218 4.30 -22.81 -9.74
C SER A 218 2.89 -23.34 -9.89
N SER A 219 2.20 -23.63 -8.77
CA SER A 219 0.84 -24.19 -8.79
C SER A 219 -0.13 -23.25 -9.47
N LEU A 220 -1.02 -23.82 -10.27
CA LEU A 220 -2.14 -23.18 -10.99
C LEU A 220 -1.74 -22.31 -12.18
N SER A 221 -0.53 -21.77 -12.23
CA SER A 221 -0.02 -20.92 -13.30
C SER A 221 0.90 -21.67 -14.28
N HIS A 222 0.81 -23.00 -14.28
CA HIS A 222 1.60 -23.86 -15.17
C HIS A 222 0.76 -25.04 -15.66
N PHE A 223 1.20 -25.65 -16.75
CA PHE A 223 0.69 -26.95 -17.19
C PHE A 223 1.20 -28.08 -16.30
N ASP A 224 0.41 -29.16 -16.18
CA ASP A 224 0.82 -30.34 -15.43
C ASP A 224 2.00 -31.05 -16.12
N GLU A 225 3.11 -31.20 -15.42
CA GLU A 225 4.37 -31.80 -15.93
C GLU A 225 4.19 -33.25 -16.40
N ASN A 226 3.29 -34.03 -15.73
CA ASN A 226 3.04 -35.41 -16.11
C ASN A 226 2.17 -35.51 -17.36
N ALA A 227 1.34 -34.52 -17.62
CA ALA A 227 0.52 -34.45 -18.82
C ALA A 227 1.33 -33.96 -20.03
N TYR A 228 2.27 -33.03 -19.79
CA TYR A 228 3.06 -32.38 -20.85
C TYR A 228 4.56 -32.42 -20.52
N PRO A 229 5.19 -33.61 -20.49
CA PRO A 229 6.58 -33.76 -20.13
C PRO A 229 7.53 -33.10 -21.14
N ALA A 230 8.80 -32.98 -20.76
CA ALA A 230 9.87 -32.51 -21.62
C ALA A 230 9.83 -33.17 -23.02
N GLY A 231 9.98 -32.37 -24.07
CA GLY A 231 9.83 -32.80 -25.48
C GLY A 231 8.39 -32.83 -26.01
N ASN A 232 7.37 -32.62 -25.17
CA ASN A 232 6.00 -32.41 -25.62
C ASN A 232 5.85 -31.03 -26.26
N ALA A 233 5.09 -30.91 -27.34
CA ALA A 233 4.86 -29.64 -28.03
C ALA A 233 4.18 -28.56 -27.16
N ASN A 234 3.59 -28.94 -26.02
CA ASN A 234 2.91 -28.06 -25.09
C ASN A 234 3.70 -27.88 -23.76
N SER A 235 4.97 -28.29 -23.70
CA SER A 235 5.76 -28.23 -22.46
C SER A 235 6.29 -26.83 -22.12
N LEU A 236 6.07 -25.80 -22.94
CA LEU A 236 6.62 -24.47 -22.67
C LEU A 236 6.23 -23.95 -21.29
N MET A 237 4.98 -24.10 -20.89
CA MET A 237 4.45 -23.58 -19.62
C MET A 237 4.40 -24.64 -18.51
N THR A 238 5.24 -25.70 -18.56
CA THR A 238 5.43 -26.55 -17.39
C THR A 238 6.37 -25.89 -16.36
N PRO A 239 6.24 -26.21 -15.05
CA PRO A 239 6.95 -25.47 -13.99
C PRO A 239 8.46 -25.74 -13.95
N PHE A 240 8.94 -26.81 -14.56
CA PHE A 240 10.35 -27.22 -14.51
C PHE A 240 10.95 -27.29 -15.91
N ARG A 241 12.21 -26.83 -16.02
CA ARG A 241 12.98 -26.90 -17.25
C ARG A 241 14.41 -27.32 -16.92
N GLY A 242 14.86 -28.40 -17.55
CA GLY A 242 16.20 -28.94 -17.41
C GLY A 242 17.22 -28.29 -18.34
N ALA A 243 18.50 -28.48 -18.04
CA ALA A 243 19.56 -28.18 -18.98
C ALA A 243 19.46 -29.13 -20.20
N GLY A 244 19.86 -28.63 -21.38
CA GLY A 244 19.74 -29.38 -22.65
C GLY A 244 18.33 -29.34 -23.27
N GLU A 245 17.33 -28.74 -22.60
CA GLU A 245 15.96 -28.64 -23.11
C GLU A 245 15.74 -27.30 -23.79
N ALA A 246 15.12 -27.31 -24.99
CA ALA A 246 14.70 -26.11 -25.70
C ALA A 246 13.28 -26.24 -26.25
N VAL A 247 12.47 -25.18 -26.10
CA VAL A 247 11.10 -25.08 -26.61
C VAL A 247 10.92 -23.70 -27.23
N HIS A 248 11.04 -23.58 -28.54
CA HIS A 248 10.93 -22.33 -29.29
C HIS A 248 9.53 -22.16 -29.92
N ASN A 249 8.51 -22.77 -29.33
CA ASN A 249 7.11 -22.63 -29.78
C ASN A 249 6.20 -22.66 -28.56
N PRO A 250 5.26 -21.69 -28.43
CA PRO A 250 4.29 -21.70 -27.33
C PRO A 250 3.42 -22.96 -27.23
N GLY A 251 3.27 -23.67 -28.33
CA GLY A 251 2.41 -24.86 -28.42
C GLY A 251 0.93 -24.53 -28.63
N PRO A 252 0.18 -25.47 -29.27
CA PRO A 252 -1.20 -25.21 -29.60
C PRO A 252 -2.12 -25.02 -28.38
N LEU A 253 -1.85 -25.68 -27.24
CA LEU A 253 -2.71 -25.53 -26.07
C LEU A 253 -2.59 -24.11 -25.48
N MET A 254 -1.39 -23.64 -25.26
CA MET A 254 -1.16 -22.31 -24.73
C MET A 254 -1.77 -21.23 -25.64
N LEU A 255 -1.52 -21.32 -26.95
CA LEU A 255 -2.06 -20.35 -27.90
C LEU A 255 -3.60 -20.34 -27.88
N ASN A 256 -4.25 -21.50 -27.89
CA ASN A 256 -5.70 -21.58 -27.85
C ASN A 256 -6.29 -21.13 -26.50
N MET A 257 -5.58 -21.32 -25.38
CA MET A 257 -5.97 -20.74 -24.09
C MET A 257 -5.88 -19.21 -24.11
N LEU A 258 -4.80 -18.64 -24.66
CA LEU A 258 -4.68 -17.20 -24.84
C LEU A 258 -5.76 -16.65 -25.78
N TYR A 259 -6.07 -17.35 -26.86
CA TYR A 259 -7.16 -16.99 -27.78
C TYR A 259 -8.53 -17.01 -27.07
N GLU A 260 -8.81 -18.03 -26.26
CA GLU A 260 -10.01 -18.08 -25.41
C GLU A 260 -10.13 -16.86 -24.49
N MET A 261 -9.02 -16.39 -23.95
CA MET A 261 -8.97 -15.21 -23.09
C MET A 261 -9.14 -13.88 -23.86
N GLY A 262 -8.93 -13.87 -25.19
CA GLY A 262 -9.14 -12.66 -26.01
C GLY A 262 -7.94 -12.20 -26.82
N TRP A 263 -6.85 -12.97 -26.89
CA TRP A 263 -5.75 -12.69 -27.81
C TRP A 263 -6.12 -12.97 -29.27
N ALA A 264 -7.20 -13.71 -29.52
CA ALA A 264 -7.87 -13.79 -30.81
C ALA A 264 -9.38 -13.67 -30.62
N GLY A 265 -10.10 -13.27 -31.69
CA GLY A 265 -11.55 -13.18 -31.73
C GLY A 265 -12.06 -11.76 -31.92
N THR A 266 -13.29 -11.50 -31.46
CA THR A 266 -14.00 -10.24 -31.72
C THR A 266 -14.15 -9.39 -30.43
N ALA A 267 -13.73 -8.14 -30.49
CA ALA A 267 -13.93 -7.15 -29.43
C ALA A 267 -15.08 -6.19 -29.85
N ILE A 268 -16.10 -6.06 -29.01
CA ILE A 268 -17.21 -5.11 -29.17
C ILE A 268 -17.00 -3.95 -28.21
N ARG A 269 -16.59 -2.80 -28.70
CA ARG A 269 -16.38 -1.57 -27.92
C ARG A 269 -17.60 -0.70 -28.06
N HIS A 270 -18.29 -0.46 -26.96
CA HIS A 270 -19.50 0.33 -26.93
C HIS A 270 -19.50 1.24 -25.69
N ARG A 271 -20.03 2.44 -25.86
CA ARG A 271 -20.32 3.34 -24.75
C ARG A 271 -21.82 3.20 -24.43
N PRO A 272 -22.20 2.68 -23.26
CA PRO A 272 -23.60 2.50 -22.90
C PRO A 272 -24.39 3.79 -22.98
N LEU A 273 -25.65 3.68 -23.41
CA LEU A 273 -26.62 4.75 -23.36
C LEU A 273 -26.87 5.11 -21.89
N ARG A 274 -27.07 6.41 -21.64
CA ARG A 274 -27.45 6.91 -20.33
C ARG A 274 -28.95 7.09 -20.24
N SER A 275 -29.49 7.04 -19.03
CA SER A 275 -30.87 7.47 -18.74
C SER A 275 -31.06 8.92 -19.19
N THR A 276 -32.29 9.26 -19.58
CA THR A 276 -32.64 10.58 -20.09
C THR A 276 -34.09 10.90 -19.80
N GLU A 277 -34.39 12.18 -19.61
CA GLU A 277 -35.76 12.65 -19.43
C GLU A 277 -36.54 12.79 -20.77
N THR A 278 -35.79 12.76 -21.89
CA THR A 278 -36.36 12.98 -23.22
C THR A 278 -36.61 11.65 -23.93
N ALA A 279 -37.87 11.38 -24.26
CA ALA A 279 -38.28 10.25 -25.08
C ALA A 279 -37.97 10.49 -26.57
N GLN A 280 -37.09 9.72 -27.16
CA GLN A 280 -36.65 9.85 -28.56
C GLN A 280 -36.22 8.49 -29.13
N ASN A 281 -35.82 8.46 -30.38
CA ASN A 281 -35.12 7.30 -30.95
C ASN A 281 -33.69 7.27 -30.41
N PHE A 282 -33.17 6.09 -30.06
CA PHE A 282 -31.85 5.91 -29.45
C PHE A 282 -30.91 5.18 -30.42
N PRO A 283 -30.02 5.89 -31.11
CA PRO A 283 -28.98 5.25 -31.91
C PRO A 283 -27.96 4.58 -30.99
N VAL A 284 -27.68 3.31 -31.22
CA VAL A 284 -26.67 2.50 -30.53
C VAL A 284 -25.55 2.25 -31.53
N THR A 285 -24.36 2.80 -31.23
CA THR A 285 -23.17 2.70 -32.07
C THR A 285 -22.08 1.92 -31.34
N ALA A 286 -21.39 1.03 -32.07
CA ALA A 286 -20.28 0.25 -31.53
C ALA A 286 -19.15 0.13 -32.56
N THR A 287 -17.90 0.08 -32.03
CA THR A 287 -16.74 -0.35 -32.81
C THR A 287 -16.55 -1.85 -32.60
N ILE A 288 -16.68 -2.65 -33.68
CA ILE A 288 -16.55 -4.10 -33.64
C ILE A 288 -15.32 -4.49 -34.45
N VAL A 289 -14.27 -4.94 -33.75
CA VAL A 289 -12.98 -5.34 -34.34
C VAL A 289 -12.82 -6.83 -34.19
N SER A 290 -12.53 -7.51 -35.27
CA SER A 290 -12.29 -8.97 -35.28
C SER A 290 -10.91 -9.31 -35.83
N ASP A 291 -10.23 -10.27 -35.22
CA ASP A 291 -8.99 -10.86 -35.75
C ASP A 291 -9.29 -11.81 -36.94
N GLY A 292 -10.52 -12.31 -37.05
CA GLY A 292 -11.04 -13.07 -38.15
C GLY A 292 -12.03 -12.30 -39.01
N THR A 293 -12.79 -13.00 -39.84
CA THR A 293 -13.92 -12.44 -40.62
C THR A 293 -15.20 -12.52 -39.80
N LEU A 294 -15.90 -11.40 -39.64
CA LEU A 294 -17.20 -11.36 -38.99
C LEU A 294 -18.22 -12.25 -39.72
N THR A 295 -18.94 -13.08 -38.99
CA THR A 295 -19.95 -13.97 -39.52
C THR A 295 -21.15 -13.16 -40.03
N PRO A 296 -21.57 -13.32 -41.32
CA PRO A 296 -22.72 -12.62 -41.84
C PRO A 296 -23.98 -12.85 -41.00
N GLY A 297 -24.71 -11.77 -40.72
CA GLY A 297 -25.95 -11.80 -39.92
C GLY A 297 -25.74 -11.95 -38.38
N SER A 298 -24.52 -12.09 -37.90
CA SER A 298 -24.26 -12.19 -36.45
C SER A 298 -24.23 -10.86 -35.72
N LEU A 299 -24.09 -9.75 -36.44
CA LEU A 299 -24.03 -8.42 -35.85
C LEU A 299 -25.45 -7.97 -35.51
N GLN A 300 -25.78 -8.03 -34.21
CA GLN A 300 -27.14 -7.79 -33.72
C GLN A 300 -27.13 -6.82 -32.53
N LEU A 301 -28.12 -5.93 -32.49
CA LEU A 301 -28.57 -5.21 -31.31
C LEU A 301 -29.83 -5.92 -30.80
N ASN A 302 -29.78 -6.47 -29.61
CA ASN A 302 -30.92 -7.08 -28.94
C ASN A 302 -31.42 -6.13 -27.86
N TYR A 303 -32.71 -5.76 -27.86
CA TYR A 303 -33.27 -4.87 -26.87
C TYR A 303 -34.65 -5.31 -26.37
N GLN A 304 -35.06 -4.86 -25.22
CA GLN A 304 -36.40 -4.97 -24.69
C GLN A 304 -36.83 -3.71 -23.97
N VAL A 305 -38.09 -3.37 -23.97
CA VAL A 305 -38.69 -2.27 -23.25
C VAL A 305 -39.51 -2.85 -22.10
N ASP A 306 -39.21 -2.43 -20.86
CA ASP A 306 -39.74 -2.99 -19.62
C ASP A 306 -39.58 -4.53 -19.60
N ASN A 307 -40.69 -5.27 -19.51
CA ASN A 307 -40.71 -6.75 -19.53
C ASN A 307 -41.26 -7.32 -20.85
N ALA A 308 -41.28 -6.53 -21.94
CA ALA A 308 -41.70 -7.04 -23.26
C ALA A 308 -40.71 -8.09 -23.81
N ALA A 309 -41.17 -8.86 -24.78
CA ALA A 309 -40.29 -9.81 -25.47
C ALA A 309 -39.10 -9.08 -26.13
N PRO A 310 -37.86 -9.65 -26.08
CA PRO A 310 -36.70 -9.06 -26.74
C PRO A 310 -36.92 -8.96 -28.27
N VAL A 311 -36.41 -7.87 -28.85
CA VAL A 311 -36.39 -7.60 -30.28
C VAL A 311 -34.93 -7.52 -30.73
N SER A 312 -34.61 -8.16 -31.86
CA SER A 312 -33.29 -8.13 -32.50
C SER A 312 -33.30 -7.24 -33.75
N LEU A 313 -32.34 -6.35 -33.83
CA LEU A 313 -32.11 -5.46 -34.97
C LEU A 313 -30.71 -5.71 -35.56
N PRO A 314 -30.53 -5.80 -36.85
CA PRO A 314 -29.22 -5.92 -37.46
C PRO A 314 -28.40 -4.61 -37.25
N LEU A 315 -27.14 -4.75 -36.88
CA LEU A 315 -26.20 -3.64 -36.90
C LEU A 315 -25.69 -3.43 -38.32
N THR A 316 -25.74 -2.21 -38.82
CA THR A 316 -25.30 -1.79 -40.15
C THR A 316 -24.07 -0.93 -40.06
N ALA A 317 -23.14 -1.04 -41.04
CA ALA A 317 -21.93 -0.21 -41.05
C ALA A 317 -22.30 1.26 -41.27
N THR A 318 -21.63 2.14 -40.52
CA THR A 318 -21.83 3.60 -40.62
C THR A 318 -21.02 4.25 -41.74
N GLY A 319 -20.08 3.52 -42.34
CA GLY A 319 -19.07 4.05 -43.26
C GLY A 319 -17.73 4.38 -42.61
N SER A 320 -17.68 4.54 -41.27
CA SER A 320 -16.43 4.58 -40.52
C SER A 320 -15.86 3.18 -40.32
N ALA A 321 -14.55 3.04 -40.29
CA ALA A 321 -13.88 1.74 -40.16
C ALA A 321 -14.34 1.00 -38.88
N ASN A 322 -14.85 -0.22 -39.07
CA ASN A 322 -15.31 -1.10 -37.97
C ASN A 322 -16.42 -0.50 -37.08
N GLU A 323 -17.09 0.54 -37.53
CA GLU A 323 -18.19 1.15 -36.80
C GLU A 323 -19.55 0.70 -37.36
N TYR A 324 -20.41 0.28 -36.43
CA TYR A 324 -21.73 -0.26 -36.76
C TYR A 324 -22.79 0.40 -35.87
N THR A 325 -24.01 0.54 -36.39
CA THR A 325 -25.10 1.19 -35.68
C THR A 325 -26.44 0.49 -35.92
N ALA A 326 -27.33 0.57 -34.92
CA ALA A 326 -28.75 0.29 -35.06
C ALA A 326 -29.52 1.26 -34.12
N THR A 327 -30.78 1.51 -34.40
CA THR A 327 -31.59 2.47 -33.64
C THR A 327 -32.71 1.78 -32.88
N ILE A 328 -32.75 1.87 -31.56
CA ILE A 328 -33.88 1.50 -30.73
C ILE A 328 -34.99 2.54 -30.99
N PRO A 329 -36.18 2.15 -31.46
CA PRO A 329 -37.29 3.09 -31.62
C PRO A 329 -37.68 3.75 -30.29
N ASN A 330 -38.27 4.95 -30.35
CA ASN A 330 -38.71 5.69 -29.19
C ASN A 330 -39.63 4.85 -28.28
N PRO A 331 -39.21 4.51 -27.05
CA PRO A 331 -39.98 3.64 -26.18
C PRO A 331 -41.13 4.37 -25.46
N GLY A 332 -41.17 5.70 -25.55
CA GLY A 332 -42.06 6.56 -24.74
C GLY A 332 -41.46 6.92 -23.36
N GLY A 333 -42.07 7.82 -22.63
CA GLY A 333 -41.66 8.21 -21.27
C GLY A 333 -42.09 7.20 -20.21
N GLY A 334 -41.37 7.15 -19.09
CA GLY A 334 -41.61 6.23 -17.96
C GLY A 334 -41.19 4.78 -18.28
N LYS A 335 -40.23 4.56 -19.18
CA LYS A 335 -39.83 3.24 -19.66
C LYS A 335 -38.40 2.90 -19.31
N THR A 336 -38.17 1.65 -18.91
CA THR A 336 -36.82 1.04 -18.79
C THR A 336 -36.50 0.29 -20.07
N VAL A 337 -35.36 0.61 -20.66
CA VAL A 337 -34.86 -0.06 -21.86
C VAL A 337 -33.62 -0.86 -21.50
N ARG A 338 -33.61 -2.15 -21.86
CA ARG A 338 -32.46 -3.04 -21.73
C ARG A 338 -31.97 -3.45 -23.10
N TYR A 339 -30.67 -3.56 -23.27
CA TYR A 339 -30.13 -4.01 -24.56
C TYR A 339 -28.72 -4.63 -24.37
N TYR A 340 -28.34 -5.42 -25.38
CA TYR A 340 -26.96 -5.89 -25.56
C TYR A 340 -26.62 -5.99 -27.04
N LEU A 341 -25.35 -5.95 -27.35
CA LEU A 341 -24.80 -6.13 -28.67
C LEU A 341 -24.23 -7.55 -28.82
N ALA A 342 -24.30 -8.10 -30.00
CA ALA A 342 -23.75 -9.43 -30.29
C ALA A 342 -23.04 -9.43 -31.64
N ALA A 343 -21.96 -10.21 -31.75
CA ALA A 343 -21.21 -10.46 -32.96
C ALA A 343 -20.51 -11.83 -32.87
N ALA A 344 -20.32 -12.51 -34.03
CA ALA A 344 -19.50 -13.71 -34.10
C ALA A 344 -18.51 -13.60 -35.26
N ASP A 345 -17.43 -14.35 -35.18
CA ASP A 345 -16.42 -14.49 -36.23
C ASP A 345 -16.26 -15.95 -36.67
N ASN A 346 -15.54 -16.14 -37.78
CA ASN A 346 -15.26 -17.45 -38.33
C ASN A 346 -14.02 -18.14 -37.74
N GLN A 347 -13.24 -17.41 -36.92
CA GLN A 347 -12.00 -17.95 -36.36
C GLN A 347 -12.26 -18.76 -35.09
N THR A 348 -13.11 -18.25 -34.21
CA THR A 348 -13.39 -18.86 -32.90
C THR A 348 -14.75 -19.57 -32.87
N SER A 349 -15.64 -19.29 -33.83
CA SER A 349 -17.04 -19.75 -33.86
C SER A 349 -17.82 -19.41 -32.57
N ARG A 350 -17.40 -18.37 -31.88
CA ARG A 350 -17.96 -17.91 -30.60
C ARG A 350 -18.86 -16.69 -30.81
N LEU A 351 -19.94 -16.62 -30.04
CA LEU A 351 -20.76 -15.42 -29.92
C LEU A 351 -20.15 -14.51 -28.85
N TYR A 352 -19.71 -13.31 -29.26
CA TYR A 352 -19.25 -12.24 -28.39
C TYR A 352 -20.40 -11.31 -28.11
N THR A 353 -20.49 -10.80 -26.87
CA THR A 353 -21.54 -9.88 -26.45
C THR A 353 -20.96 -8.67 -25.68
N ALA A 354 -21.66 -7.56 -25.78
CA ALA A 354 -21.41 -6.38 -24.94
C ALA A 354 -22.75 -5.92 -24.32
N PRO A 355 -22.90 -5.95 -22.97
CA PRO A 355 -21.89 -6.35 -22.00
C PRO A 355 -21.61 -7.85 -22.03
N ALA A 356 -20.38 -8.24 -21.74
CA ALA A 356 -19.98 -9.64 -21.67
C ALA A 356 -20.45 -10.30 -20.36
N ALA A 357 -20.67 -11.64 -20.39
CA ALA A 357 -20.96 -12.42 -19.19
C ALA A 357 -19.74 -12.47 -18.23
N SER A 358 -19.96 -12.69 -16.94
CA SER A 358 -18.87 -12.78 -15.94
C SER A 358 -18.17 -14.13 -15.92
N LEU A 359 -18.91 -15.20 -16.20
CA LEU A 359 -18.42 -16.59 -16.24
C LEU A 359 -19.01 -17.32 -17.44
N PRO A 360 -18.39 -18.42 -17.92
CA PRO A 360 -19.00 -19.29 -18.95
C PRO A 360 -20.37 -19.79 -18.49
N GLY A 361 -21.36 -19.74 -19.39
CA GLY A 361 -22.74 -20.20 -19.09
C GLY A 361 -23.54 -19.28 -18.14
N ALA A 362 -22.99 -18.16 -17.69
CA ALA A 362 -23.76 -17.19 -16.94
C ALA A 362 -24.83 -16.52 -17.79
N VAL A 363 -25.92 -16.08 -17.14
CA VAL A 363 -27.01 -15.36 -17.80
C VAL A 363 -26.45 -14.13 -18.53
N GLN A 364 -26.91 -13.90 -19.78
CA GLN A 364 -26.53 -12.73 -20.58
C GLN A 364 -26.88 -11.45 -19.84
N PRO A 365 -25.89 -10.60 -19.51
CA PRO A 365 -26.14 -9.30 -18.91
C PRO A 365 -26.63 -8.29 -19.95
N TRP A 366 -27.32 -7.27 -19.49
CA TRP A 366 -27.88 -6.21 -20.31
C TRP A 366 -27.32 -4.87 -19.88
N TYR A 367 -27.09 -3.95 -20.81
CA TYR A 367 -27.08 -2.54 -20.51
C TYR A 367 -28.49 -2.08 -20.20
N GLU A 368 -28.66 -1.12 -19.32
CA GLU A 368 -29.96 -0.62 -18.92
C GLU A 368 -29.93 0.91 -18.85
N PHE A 369 -30.98 1.55 -19.35
CA PHE A 369 -31.22 2.98 -19.16
C PHE A 369 -32.73 3.24 -19.01
N PHE A 370 -33.05 4.33 -18.31
CA PHE A 370 -34.42 4.77 -18.06
C PHE A 370 -34.73 6.02 -18.90
N VAL A 371 -35.97 6.09 -19.42
CA VAL A 371 -36.49 7.23 -20.16
C VAL A 371 -37.61 7.85 -19.36
N GLY A 372 -37.39 8.96 -18.69
CA GLY A 372 -38.38 9.63 -17.82
C GLY A 372 -37.70 10.51 -16.78
N PRO A 373 -38.51 11.21 -15.93
CA PRO A 373 -37.97 12.10 -14.90
C PRO A 373 -36.96 11.38 -14.00
N ASP A 374 -35.80 11.98 -13.78
CA ASP A 374 -34.79 11.44 -12.88
C ASP A 374 -35.11 11.87 -11.43
N VAL A 375 -35.13 10.87 -10.55
CA VAL A 375 -35.38 11.05 -9.10
C VAL A 375 -34.25 10.41 -8.27
N VAL A 376 -33.16 9.98 -8.90
CA VAL A 376 -32.07 9.25 -8.26
C VAL A 376 -30.88 10.20 -8.06
N PRO A 377 -30.45 10.46 -6.82
CA PRO A 377 -29.29 11.31 -6.58
C PRO A 377 -27.97 10.65 -7.07
N PRO A 378 -26.95 11.47 -7.40
CA PRO A 378 -25.61 10.98 -7.75
C PRO A 378 -25.00 10.08 -6.68
N LEU A 379 -24.24 9.10 -7.08
CA LEU A 379 -23.41 8.28 -6.18
C LEU A 379 -22.01 8.88 -6.08
N ILE A 380 -21.58 9.22 -4.87
CA ILE A 380 -20.25 9.74 -4.56
C ILE A 380 -19.44 8.66 -3.86
N GLN A 381 -18.28 8.30 -4.42
CA GLN A 381 -17.27 7.46 -3.79
C GLN A 381 -16.03 8.31 -3.54
N HIS A 382 -15.61 8.40 -2.28
CA HIS A 382 -14.47 9.21 -1.86
C HIS A 382 -13.76 8.54 -0.70
N GLN A 383 -12.42 8.55 -0.75
CA GLN A 383 -11.57 8.12 0.36
C GLN A 383 -11.29 9.34 1.25
N PRO A 384 -11.85 9.41 2.45
CA PRO A 384 -11.68 10.58 3.30
C PRO A 384 -10.26 10.67 3.85
N LEU A 385 -9.78 11.90 4.00
CA LEU A 385 -8.56 12.22 4.72
C LEU A 385 -8.89 12.38 6.21
N THR A 386 -8.00 11.92 7.08
CA THR A 386 -8.07 12.12 8.54
C THR A 386 -7.00 13.09 9.05
N GLN A 387 -5.91 13.21 8.30
CA GLN A 387 -4.83 14.16 8.56
C GLN A 387 -4.21 14.63 7.26
N LEU A 388 -3.57 15.81 7.30
CA LEU A 388 -2.85 16.41 6.18
C LEU A 388 -1.59 17.09 6.71
N PHE A 389 -0.44 16.78 6.11
CA PHE A 389 0.80 17.48 6.39
C PHE A 389 0.87 18.79 5.60
N THR A 390 1.35 19.86 6.23
CA THR A 390 1.52 21.17 5.57
C THR A 390 2.42 21.09 4.33
N GLU A 391 3.38 20.16 4.31
CA GLU A 391 4.29 19.90 3.21
C GLU A 391 3.64 19.19 2.01
N GLN A 392 2.44 18.64 2.20
CA GLN A 392 1.66 17.99 1.13
C GLN A 392 0.76 18.98 0.36
N LEU A 393 0.81 20.25 0.72
CA LEU A 393 0.10 21.30 -0.03
C LEU A 393 0.89 21.76 -1.26
N PRO A 394 0.22 22.04 -2.39
CA PRO A 394 -1.22 21.97 -2.63
C PRO A 394 -1.71 20.51 -2.74
N LEU A 395 -2.84 20.21 -2.09
CA LEU A 395 -3.44 18.88 -2.08
C LEU A 395 -4.52 18.75 -3.17
N THR A 396 -4.43 17.71 -4.00
CA THR A 396 -5.50 17.35 -4.94
C THR A 396 -6.45 16.36 -4.29
N LEU A 397 -7.67 16.80 -4.02
CA LEU A 397 -8.77 15.94 -3.58
C LEU A 397 -9.42 15.28 -4.79
N THR A 398 -9.70 13.99 -4.69
CA THR A 398 -10.27 13.17 -5.75
C THR A 398 -11.55 12.50 -5.27
N ALA A 399 -12.58 12.50 -6.10
CA ALA A 399 -13.81 11.75 -5.89
C ALA A 399 -14.25 11.07 -7.18
N GLN A 400 -14.79 9.87 -7.08
CA GLN A 400 -15.52 9.25 -8.17
C GLN A 400 -17.01 9.57 -8.00
N VAL A 401 -17.61 10.19 -9.01
CA VAL A 401 -19.03 10.59 -8.98
C VAL A 401 -19.70 10.11 -10.25
N VAL A 402 -20.81 9.42 -10.09
CA VAL A 402 -21.57 8.86 -11.20
C VAL A 402 -23.06 9.13 -11.04
N ASP A 403 -23.72 9.37 -12.15
CA ASP A 403 -25.17 9.48 -12.25
C ASP A 403 -25.66 8.92 -13.59
N SER A 404 -26.88 8.41 -13.62
CA SER A 404 -27.47 7.74 -14.78
C SER A 404 -27.88 8.71 -15.88
N VAL A 405 -28.31 9.92 -15.55
CA VAL A 405 -28.68 10.98 -16.51
C VAL A 405 -27.44 11.82 -16.86
N GLY A 406 -26.49 11.90 -15.96
CA GLY A 406 -25.25 12.65 -16.08
C GLY A 406 -25.06 13.64 -14.97
N MET A 407 -23.85 14.22 -14.92
CA MET A 407 -23.49 15.15 -13.84
C MET A 407 -23.74 16.61 -14.24
N GLY A 408 -24.31 17.38 -13.32
CA GLY A 408 -24.36 18.84 -13.35
C GLY A 408 -23.12 19.43 -12.68
N THR A 409 -23.08 19.47 -11.35
CA THR A 409 -21.99 20.09 -10.59
C THR A 409 -21.46 19.16 -9.49
N VAL A 410 -20.15 19.19 -9.27
CA VAL A 410 -19.51 18.58 -8.11
C VAL A 410 -18.70 19.63 -7.40
N ALA A 411 -18.91 19.82 -6.10
CA ALA A 411 -18.26 20.85 -5.30
C ALA A 411 -17.74 20.30 -3.97
N LEU A 412 -16.66 20.90 -3.49
CA LEU A 412 -16.12 20.75 -2.16
C LEU A 412 -16.53 21.96 -1.31
N GLU A 413 -17.37 21.75 -0.33
CA GLU A 413 -17.66 22.73 0.72
C GLU A 413 -16.74 22.44 1.90
N TYR A 414 -16.05 23.47 2.41
CA TYR A 414 -15.07 23.28 3.48
C TYR A 414 -14.99 24.48 4.44
N SER A 415 -14.44 24.21 5.62
CA SER A 415 -14.12 25.23 6.60
C SER A 415 -12.76 24.96 7.25
N ILE A 416 -12.12 26.01 7.75
CA ILE A 416 -10.89 25.96 8.52
C ILE A 416 -11.18 26.55 9.89
N ASN A 417 -10.95 25.78 10.95
CA ASN A 417 -11.27 26.16 12.35
C ASN A 417 -12.71 26.65 12.51
N GLY A 418 -13.65 26.00 11.82
CA GLY A 418 -15.07 26.36 11.84
C GLY A 418 -15.46 27.56 10.98
N ILE A 419 -14.49 28.23 10.31
CA ILE A 419 -14.75 29.38 9.43
C ILE A 419 -14.91 28.85 8.00
N ALA A 420 -16.13 28.96 7.47
CA ALA A 420 -16.45 28.52 6.11
C ALA A 420 -15.62 29.29 5.07
N ARG A 421 -15.22 28.59 4.01
CA ARG A 421 -14.47 29.10 2.88
C ARG A 421 -15.31 28.98 1.59
N PRO A 422 -15.00 29.74 0.54
CA PRO A 422 -15.66 29.58 -0.75
C PRO A 422 -15.54 28.14 -1.25
N ALA A 423 -16.66 27.56 -1.69
CA ALA A 423 -16.66 26.19 -2.20
C ALA A 423 -15.75 26.06 -3.45
N LEU A 424 -15.08 24.96 -3.60
CA LEU A 424 -14.27 24.63 -4.76
C LEU A 424 -15.04 23.69 -5.69
N THR A 425 -15.12 24.04 -6.97
CA THR A 425 -15.70 23.14 -7.97
C THR A 425 -14.68 22.06 -8.33
N LEU A 426 -15.11 20.80 -8.31
CA LEU A 426 -14.31 19.70 -8.81
C LEU A 426 -14.45 19.58 -10.32
N ALA A 427 -13.31 19.55 -11.03
CA ALA A 427 -13.26 19.36 -12.46
C ALA A 427 -13.26 17.87 -12.83
N GLN A 428 -14.06 17.50 -13.82
CA GLN A 428 -14.08 16.13 -14.37
C GLN A 428 -12.78 15.86 -15.14
N GLN A 429 -12.18 14.70 -14.91
CA GLN A 429 -10.95 14.27 -15.58
C GLN A 429 -11.28 13.58 -16.92
N GLY A 430 -11.23 14.35 -18.00
CA GLY A 430 -11.62 13.88 -19.34
C GLY A 430 -13.08 13.41 -19.38
N SER A 431 -13.33 12.21 -19.89
CA SER A 431 -14.66 11.58 -19.90
C SER A 431 -14.87 10.55 -18.78
N SER A 432 -13.95 10.50 -17.78
CA SER A 432 -14.03 9.56 -16.68
C SER A 432 -15.05 9.99 -15.63
N SER A 433 -15.37 9.11 -14.67
CA SER A 433 -16.18 9.44 -13.49
C SER A 433 -15.38 10.14 -12.38
N VAL A 434 -14.10 10.42 -12.60
CA VAL A 434 -13.20 11.01 -11.63
C VAL A 434 -13.27 12.53 -11.68
N TYR A 435 -13.48 13.15 -10.53
CA TYR A 435 -13.54 14.58 -10.33
C TYR A 435 -12.45 15.01 -9.36
N THR A 436 -11.76 16.10 -9.64
CA THR A 436 -10.66 16.59 -8.81
C THR A 436 -10.78 18.08 -8.52
N ALA A 437 -10.35 18.48 -7.31
CA ALA A 437 -10.11 19.89 -6.97
C ALA A 437 -8.80 19.99 -6.19
N THR A 438 -8.08 21.10 -6.39
CA THR A 438 -6.84 21.36 -5.66
C THR A 438 -7.13 22.31 -4.51
N LEU A 439 -6.95 21.85 -3.29
CA LEU A 439 -6.91 22.67 -2.08
C LEU A 439 -5.54 23.34 -2.04
N GLY A 440 -5.46 24.58 -2.46
CA GLY A 440 -4.23 25.34 -2.58
C GLY A 440 -4.14 26.46 -1.57
N THR A 441 -3.17 27.35 -1.81
CA THR A 441 -2.92 28.55 -1.00
C THR A 441 -4.06 29.57 -0.99
N ALA A 442 -5.05 29.44 -1.89
CA ALA A 442 -6.26 30.26 -1.88
C ALA A 442 -7.12 30.03 -0.63
N ALA A 443 -6.97 28.88 0.05
CA ALA A 443 -7.58 28.61 1.35
C ALA A 443 -6.98 29.46 2.49
N GLY A 444 -5.86 30.15 2.25
CA GLY A 444 -4.96 30.71 3.26
C GLY A 444 -3.88 29.68 3.67
N PRO A 445 -2.79 30.12 4.33
CA PRO A 445 -1.83 29.16 4.89
C PRO A 445 -2.55 28.30 5.92
N LEU A 446 -2.40 26.97 5.81
CA LEU A 446 -2.80 26.02 6.82
C LEU A 446 -1.60 25.81 7.75
N GLU A 447 -1.82 26.00 9.03
CA GLU A 447 -0.79 25.85 10.05
C GLU A 447 -0.98 24.54 10.84
N PRO A 448 0.09 23.93 11.35
CA PRO A 448 -0.04 22.77 12.23
C PRO A 448 -0.94 23.08 13.44
N GLY A 449 -1.94 22.25 13.66
CA GLY A 449 -2.97 22.44 14.69
C GLY A 449 -4.31 22.97 14.15
N ASP A 450 -4.35 23.44 12.90
CA ASP A 450 -5.61 23.77 12.26
C ASP A 450 -6.48 22.52 12.04
N VAL A 451 -7.78 22.73 12.03
CA VAL A 451 -8.78 21.69 11.72
C VAL A 451 -9.51 22.09 10.44
N LEU A 452 -9.28 21.29 9.39
CA LEU A 452 -10.04 21.38 8.14
C LEU A 452 -11.26 20.46 8.24
N THR A 453 -12.45 21.00 8.01
CA THR A 453 -13.64 20.15 7.80
C THR A 453 -14.14 20.33 6.38
N TYR A 454 -14.64 19.24 5.78
CA TYR A 454 -15.15 19.31 4.41
C TYR A 454 -16.25 18.30 4.13
N ARG A 455 -17.03 18.55 3.09
CA ARG A 455 -17.94 17.59 2.46
C ARG A 455 -17.95 17.79 0.95
N LEU A 456 -18.22 16.72 0.23
CA LEU A 456 -18.50 16.77 -1.20
C LEU A 456 -20.01 16.93 -1.41
N VAL A 457 -20.37 17.76 -2.38
CA VAL A 457 -21.75 17.98 -2.80
C VAL A 457 -21.83 17.76 -4.29
N ALA A 458 -22.63 16.80 -4.74
CA ALA A 458 -22.83 16.52 -6.15
C ALA A 458 -24.28 16.73 -6.55
N ARG A 459 -24.49 17.33 -7.72
CA ARG A 459 -25.82 17.47 -8.35
C ARG A 459 -25.75 16.86 -9.73
N ASP A 460 -26.79 16.12 -10.10
CA ASP A 460 -26.95 15.58 -11.45
C ASP A 460 -27.33 16.64 -12.47
N GLY A 461 -27.51 16.19 -13.72
CA GLY A 461 -27.91 17.01 -14.86
C GLY A 461 -29.40 16.98 -15.17
N ALA A 462 -30.24 16.46 -14.27
CA ALA A 462 -31.69 16.40 -14.44
C ALA A 462 -32.31 17.78 -14.53
N SER A 463 -33.51 17.89 -15.14
CA SER A 463 -34.28 19.14 -15.21
C SER A 463 -34.64 19.67 -13.82
N THR A 464 -34.85 18.76 -12.86
CA THR A 464 -34.92 19.04 -11.43
C THR A 464 -33.75 18.34 -10.76
N PRO A 465 -32.57 19.01 -10.56
CA PRO A 465 -31.37 18.34 -10.09
C PRO A 465 -31.52 17.67 -8.73
N ASN A 466 -31.21 16.38 -8.66
CA ASN A 466 -31.09 15.67 -7.40
C ASN A 466 -29.70 15.93 -6.80
N GLN A 467 -29.60 15.87 -5.48
CA GLN A 467 -28.34 16.17 -4.77
C GLN A 467 -27.94 15.02 -3.86
N ALA A 468 -26.65 14.69 -3.88
CA ALA A 468 -25.98 13.82 -2.91
C ALA A 468 -24.87 14.55 -2.18
N THR A 469 -24.53 14.08 -0.98
CA THR A 469 -23.38 14.55 -0.20
C THR A 469 -22.53 13.37 0.29
N ALA A 470 -21.23 13.60 0.41
CA ALA A 470 -20.33 12.68 1.09
C ALA A 470 -19.49 13.46 2.14
N PRO A 471 -19.60 13.11 3.43
CA PRO A 471 -20.44 12.05 3.98
C PRO A 471 -21.94 12.36 3.79
N ALA A 472 -22.79 11.33 3.88
CA ALA A 472 -24.24 11.49 3.74
C ALA A 472 -24.84 12.45 4.79
N SER A 473 -24.20 12.59 5.94
CA SER A 473 -24.51 13.57 6.98
C SER A 473 -23.23 14.07 7.65
N GLY A 474 -23.22 15.33 8.09
CA GLY A 474 -22.03 15.93 8.73
C GLY A 474 -20.92 16.28 7.75
N VAL A 475 -19.69 16.22 8.22
CA VAL A 475 -18.47 16.57 7.49
C VAL A 475 -17.34 15.60 7.82
N TYR A 476 -16.40 15.43 6.91
CA TYR A 476 -15.10 14.83 7.20
C TYR A 476 -14.23 15.83 7.97
N THR A 477 -13.47 15.36 8.94
CA THR A 477 -12.57 16.20 9.74
C THR A 477 -11.12 15.78 9.48
N VAL A 478 -10.26 16.75 9.17
CA VAL A 478 -8.84 16.55 8.85
C VAL A 478 -8.02 17.41 9.80
N ASN A 479 -7.13 16.78 10.56
CA ASN A 479 -6.19 17.49 11.39
C ASN A 479 -4.97 17.92 10.56
N ILE A 480 -4.63 19.19 10.60
CA ILE A 480 -3.42 19.70 9.94
C ILE A 480 -2.23 19.46 10.84
N VAL A 481 -1.24 18.78 10.32
CA VAL A 481 -0.01 18.45 11.03
C VAL A 481 1.20 18.98 10.26
N GLY A 482 2.30 19.22 10.98
CA GLY A 482 3.55 19.64 10.36
C GLY A 482 4.74 19.19 11.19
N TYR A 483 5.88 19.06 10.55
CA TYR A 483 7.10 18.78 11.26
C TYR A 483 7.59 20.01 12.02
N LYS A 484 8.10 19.76 13.23
CA LYS A 484 8.78 20.77 14.02
C LYS A 484 10.16 21.07 13.41
N THR A 485 10.75 22.21 13.80
CA THR A 485 12.13 22.52 13.41
C THR A 485 13.08 21.41 13.87
N PRO A 486 13.94 20.88 12.99
CA PRO A 486 14.86 19.80 13.33
C PRO A 486 15.71 20.11 14.57
N GLN A 487 15.85 19.15 15.48
CA GLN A 487 16.62 19.25 16.72
C GLN A 487 17.73 18.20 16.74
N VAL A 488 18.75 18.46 17.55
CA VAL A 488 19.88 17.53 17.73
C VAL A 488 19.62 16.48 18.83
N SER A 489 18.50 16.58 19.53
CA SER A 489 18.12 15.64 20.60
C SER A 489 16.61 15.68 20.84
N TYR A 490 16.07 14.58 21.34
CA TYR A 490 14.68 14.49 21.79
C TYR A 490 14.60 13.52 22.97
N ALA A 491 13.72 13.78 23.92
CA ALA A 491 13.42 12.85 25.01
C ALA A 491 11.94 12.97 25.40
N ASN A 492 11.33 11.83 25.72
CA ASN A 492 9.96 11.76 26.20
C ASN A 492 9.82 10.52 27.11
N ASP A 493 9.34 10.70 28.32
CA ASP A 493 9.01 9.64 29.27
C ASP A 493 7.54 9.20 29.19
N PHE A 494 6.76 9.84 28.33
CA PHE A 494 5.34 9.63 28.09
C PHE A 494 4.41 9.83 29.30
N ASP A 495 4.93 10.25 30.45
CA ASP A 495 4.13 10.52 31.65
C ASP A 495 3.34 11.83 31.56
N THR A 496 3.84 12.78 30.76
CA THR A 496 3.14 14.02 30.47
C THR A 496 2.66 14.00 29.02
N PRO A 497 1.33 14.19 28.77
CA PRO A 497 0.82 14.23 27.41
C PRO A 497 1.52 15.29 26.56
N THR A 498 2.08 14.87 25.42
CA THR A 498 2.68 15.75 24.40
C THR A 498 1.92 15.56 23.07
N PRO A 499 0.66 16.03 22.99
CA PRO A 499 -0.26 15.68 21.89
C PRO A 499 0.23 16.09 20.49
N LEU A 500 1.20 16.99 20.40
CA LEU A 500 1.75 17.48 19.13
C LEU A 500 3.15 16.95 18.82
N ASP A 501 3.62 15.92 19.50
CA ASP A 501 4.93 15.33 19.20
C ASP A 501 4.84 14.16 18.25
N PHE A 502 3.68 13.51 18.19
CA PHE A 502 3.47 12.33 17.36
C PHE A 502 2.14 12.41 16.59
N THR A 503 2.09 11.71 15.46
CA THR A 503 0.85 11.50 14.71
C THR A 503 0.85 10.11 14.08
N GLY A 504 -0.35 9.55 13.88
CA GLY A 504 -0.50 8.24 13.24
C GLY A 504 -1.73 7.50 13.72
N ASN A 505 -1.70 6.17 13.57
CA ASN A 505 -2.80 5.29 13.93
C ASN A 505 -2.33 4.08 14.72
N GLY A 506 -3.24 3.47 15.47
CA GLY A 506 -3.01 2.21 16.18
C GLY A 506 -2.12 2.32 17.42
N PHE A 507 -1.59 3.51 17.72
CA PHE A 507 -0.84 3.81 18.93
C PHE A 507 -1.49 4.95 19.70
N THR A 508 -1.26 4.95 21.02
CA THR A 508 -1.73 5.99 21.94
C THR A 508 -0.70 6.20 23.05
N VAL A 509 -0.75 7.35 23.68
CA VAL A 509 0.03 7.66 24.91
C VAL A 509 -0.94 7.70 26.07
N THR A 510 -1.07 6.58 26.76
CA THR A 510 -1.90 6.40 27.96
C THR A 510 -1.25 5.36 28.87
N GLN A 511 -1.81 5.16 30.05
CA GLN A 511 -1.35 4.12 30.98
C GLN A 511 -1.93 2.76 30.55
N PRO A 512 -1.10 1.79 30.11
CA PRO A 512 -1.58 0.43 29.83
C PRO A 512 -2.10 -0.24 31.12
N ALA A 513 -3.09 -1.11 30.99
CA ALA A 513 -3.66 -1.81 32.13
C ALA A 513 -2.61 -2.61 32.90
N GLY A 514 -2.46 -2.35 34.20
CA GLY A 514 -1.48 -3.00 35.08
C GLY A 514 -0.09 -2.35 35.12
N PHE A 515 0.09 -1.20 34.43
CA PHE A 515 1.32 -0.40 34.50
C PHE A 515 1.16 0.77 35.48
N ALA A 516 2.25 1.26 36.05
CA ALA A 516 2.20 2.32 37.05
C ALA A 516 2.11 3.72 36.41
N ASN A 517 2.63 3.88 35.19
CA ASN A 517 2.70 5.15 34.47
C ASN A 517 2.24 4.99 33.01
N SER A 518 2.21 6.11 32.29
CA SER A 518 1.86 6.12 30.86
C SER A 518 3.02 5.62 29.99
N ALA A 519 2.70 5.10 28.83
CA ALA A 519 3.64 4.68 27.82
C ALA A 519 3.07 4.99 26.41
N LEU A 520 3.92 5.08 25.41
CA LEU A 520 3.51 4.96 24.04
C LEU A 520 3.23 3.48 23.75
N HIS A 521 1.98 3.13 23.42
CA HIS A 521 1.65 1.74 23.20
C HIS A 521 0.62 1.52 22.07
N SER A 522 0.68 0.34 21.43
CA SER A 522 -0.32 -0.08 20.45
C SER A 522 -1.66 -0.39 21.11
N THR A 523 -2.71 -0.59 20.33
CA THR A 523 -3.95 -1.23 20.82
C THR A 523 -3.63 -2.61 21.40
N HIS A 524 -4.38 -3.04 22.43
CA HIS A 524 -4.21 -4.30 23.16
C HIS A 524 -5.53 -5.10 23.22
N PRO A 525 -5.60 -6.30 22.62
CA PRO A 525 -4.65 -6.87 21.67
C PRO A 525 -4.67 -6.10 20.34
N TYR A 526 -3.58 -6.20 19.54
CA TYR A 526 -3.63 -5.76 18.15
C TYR A 526 -4.40 -6.79 17.31
N GLY A 527 -5.02 -6.34 16.21
CA GLY A 527 -5.81 -7.23 15.33
C GLY A 527 -4.97 -7.91 14.25
N ASN A 528 -5.58 -8.87 13.57
CA ASN A 528 -5.03 -9.46 12.35
C ASN A 528 -4.95 -8.42 11.21
N ASN A 529 -3.93 -8.54 10.35
CA ASN A 529 -3.66 -7.60 9.26
C ASN A 529 -3.53 -6.14 9.73
N ALA A 530 -3.08 -5.92 10.96
CA ALA A 530 -2.84 -4.59 11.48
C ALA A 530 -1.66 -3.92 10.77
N SER A 531 -1.82 -2.65 10.45
CA SER A 531 -0.76 -1.79 9.91
C SER A 531 -0.79 -0.48 10.67
N PHE A 532 -0.08 -0.45 11.79
CA PHE A 532 -0.02 0.71 12.67
C PHE A 532 1.26 1.49 12.42
N THR A 533 1.14 2.80 12.42
CA THR A 533 2.28 3.70 12.25
C THR A 533 2.13 4.91 13.17
N TYR A 534 3.18 5.23 13.91
CA TYR A 534 3.23 6.41 14.75
C TYR A 534 4.51 7.19 14.48
N LEU A 535 4.37 8.37 13.91
CA LEU A 535 5.43 9.21 13.38
C LEU A 535 5.80 10.28 14.41
N LEU A 536 7.07 10.41 14.72
CA LEU A 536 7.60 11.53 15.52
C LEU A 536 7.68 12.78 14.65
N LEU A 537 6.96 13.84 15.04
CA LEU A 537 6.92 15.13 14.34
C LEU A 537 8.15 16.02 14.61
N GLN A 538 9.07 15.56 15.44
CA GLN A 538 10.36 16.20 15.69
C GLN A 538 11.46 15.52 14.87
N PRO A 539 11.88 16.10 13.71
CA PRO A 539 13.02 15.56 12.96
C PRO A 539 14.32 15.71 13.76
N ILE A 540 15.24 14.77 13.58
CA ILE A 540 16.49 14.70 14.32
C ILE A 540 17.69 14.92 13.38
N VAL A 541 18.54 15.88 13.72
CA VAL A 541 19.83 16.09 13.05
C VAL A 541 20.85 15.12 13.64
N VAL A 542 21.39 14.21 12.83
CA VAL A 542 22.29 13.15 13.27
C VAL A 542 23.65 13.74 13.69
N ARG A 543 24.07 13.47 14.92
CA ARG A 543 25.34 13.96 15.49
C ARG A 543 26.55 13.13 15.05
N ALA A 544 27.74 13.69 15.12
CA ALA A 544 28.98 12.97 14.86
C ALA A 544 29.29 11.93 15.96
N THR A 545 28.92 12.22 17.20
CA THR A 545 29.15 11.38 18.39
C THR A 545 27.86 11.26 19.19
N ALA A 546 27.74 10.21 20.00
CA ALA A 546 26.56 9.93 20.83
C ALA A 546 25.24 9.92 20.01
N ALA A 547 25.29 9.48 18.76
CA ALA A 547 24.15 9.41 17.85
C ALA A 547 23.31 8.15 18.13
N THR A 548 22.79 8.02 19.34
CA THR A 548 22.01 6.86 19.79
C THR A 548 20.54 7.23 19.95
N LEU A 549 19.66 6.33 19.56
CA LEU A 549 18.25 6.29 19.93
C LEU A 549 18.07 5.14 20.92
N SER A 550 17.51 5.39 22.07
CA SER A 550 17.27 4.37 23.09
C SER A 550 15.89 4.53 23.73
N PHE A 551 15.28 3.41 24.11
CA PHE A 551 13.98 3.37 24.76
C PHE A 551 13.83 2.07 25.55
N ASP A 552 12.98 2.06 26.54
CA ASP A 552 12.54 0.86 27.22
C ASP A 552 11.30 0.31 26.51
N HIS A 553 11.22 -0.99 26.25
CA HIS A 553 10.09 -1.55 25.52
C HIS A 553 9.73 -2.97 25.89
N ILE A 554 8.51 -3.35 25.54
CA ILE A 554 7.97 -4.70 25.62
C ILE A 554 7.29 -4.99 24.27
N ALA A 555 7.79 -5.99 23.52
CA ALA A 555 7.23 -6.37 22.22
C ALA A 555 6.59 -7.76 22.30
N PHE A 556 5.28 -7.81 22.53
CA PHE A 556 4.48 -9.03 22.52
C PHE A 556 3.76 -9.17 21.19
N VAL A 557 4.56 -9.39 20.14
CA VAL A 557 4.13 -9.57 18.75
C VAL A 557 4.86 -10.76 18.14
N GLY A 558 4.21 -11.49 17.16
CA GLY A 558 4.80 -12.67 16.53
C GLY A 558 5.64 -13.51 17.46
N PRO A 559 6.24 -14.59 17.10
CA PRO A 559 6.07 -15.34 15.85
C PRO A 559 4.83 -16.24 15.87
N ASP A 560 4.36 -16.64 14.70
CA ASP A 560 3.26 -17.63 14.56
C ASP A 560 3.69 -19.01 15.04
N ILE A 561 4.96 -19.36 14.82
CA ILE A 561 5.58 -20.58 15.32
C ILE A 561 6.42 -20.23 16.56
N PRO A 562 6.18 -20.83 17.74
CA PRO A 562 6.95 -20.57 18.95
C PRO A 562 8.46 -20.69 18.72
N ASN A 563 9.21 -19.68 19.21
CA ASN A 563 10.68 -19.59 19.11
C ASN A 563 11.25 -19.52 17.68
N SER A 564 10.43 -19.24 16.68
CA SER A 564 10.85 -18.91 15.30
C SER A 564 11.07 -17.42 15.13
N ILE A 565 11.83 -17.02 14.12
CA ILE A 565 11.90 -15.65 13.61
C ILE A 565 11.64 -15.73 12.11
N SER A 566 10.54 -15.14 11.66
CA SER A 566 10.19 -15.04 10.26
C SER A 566 9.80 -13.61 9.91
N PHE A 567 10.24 -13.13 8.75
CA PHE A 567 9.85 -11.80 8.25
C PHE A 567 8.40 -11.72 7.76
N SER A 568 7.72 -12.87 7.64
CA SER A 568 6.28 -12.94 7.37
C SER A 568 5.42 -12.89 8.62
N ASP A 569 6.02 -13.01 9.82
CA ASP A 569 5.33 -12.95 11.10
C ASP A 569 5.06 -11.49 11.51
N ASP A 570 4.25 -11.36 12.57
CA ASP A 570 4.00 -10.06 13.16
C ASP A 570 5.29 -9.46 13.74
N MET A 571 5.47 -8.17 13.55
CA MET A 571 6.66 -7.49 14.05
C MET A 571 6.43 -6.02 14.32
N VAL A 572 7.26 -5.49 15.22
CA VAL A 572 7.38 -4.06 15.44
C VAL A 572 8.74 -3.55 14.97
N ARG A 573 8.75 -2.33 14.40
CA ARG A 573 9.97 -1.72 13.87
C ARG A 573 10.11 -0.28 14.32
N VAL A 574 11.37 0.14 14.46
CA VAL A 574 11.76 1.54 14.45
C VAL A 574 12.35 1.82 13.07
N GLU A 575 11.83 2.79 12.38
CA GLU A 575 12.25 3.14 11.03
C GLU A 575 12.63 4.60 10.93
N GLY A 576 13.56 4.92 10.04
CA GLY A 576 13.99 6.29 9.76
C GLY A 576 13.98 6.61 8.27
N SER A 577 13.77 7.88 7.97
CA SER A 577 13.79 8.45 6.61
C SER A 577 14.61 9.74 6.61
N LYS A 578 15.41 9.95 5.55
CA LYS A 578 16.14 11.21 5.30
C LYS A 578 15.73 11.91 4.00
N ASP A 579 14.72 11.41 3.34
CA ASP A 579 14.17 11.89 2.07
C ASP A 579 12.69 12.25 2.23
N ASP A 580 12.39 12.92 3.34
CA ASP A 580 11.07 13.45 3.68
C ASP A 580 9.95 12.40 3.75
N GLY A 581 10.30 11.14 4.06
CA GLY A 581 9.36 10.05 4.19
C GLY A 581 9.10 9.29 2.88
N THR A 582 9.84 9.61 1.82
CA THR A 582 9.73 8.92 0.53
C THR A 582 10.21 7.47 0.66
N THR A 583 11.35 7.24 1.33
CA THR A 583 11.82 5.90 1.66
C THR A 583 12.06 5.76 3.16
N TRP A 584 11.76 4.57 3.69
CA TRP A 584 11.94 4.24 5.10
C TRP A 584 12.92 3.08 5.25
N ARG A 585 13.87 3.21 6.16
CA ARG A 585 14.85 2.18 6.47
C ARG A 585 14.61 1.66 7.87
N SER A 586 14.56 0.33 8.02
CA SER A 586 14.47 -0.31 9.33
C SER A 586 15.77 -0.06 10.11
N LEU A 587 15.64 0.50 11.30
CA LEU A 587 16.75 0.76 12.23
C LEU A 587 16.82 -0.31 13.32
N GLY A 588 15.69 -0.94 13.62
CA GLY A 588 15.55 -2.06 14.54
C GLY A 588 14.19 -2.71 14.37
N PHE A 589 14.12 -4.02 14.58
CA PHE A 589 12.88 -4.78 14.61
C PHE A 589 12.86 -5.68 15.86
N TYR A 590 11.67 -5.95 16.37
CA TYR A 590 11.51 -6.70 17.61
C TYR A 590 10.30 -7.61 17.54
N GLN A 591 10.43 -8.78 18.16
CA GLN A 591 9.40 -9.79 18.31
C GLN A 591 9.53 -10.42 19.70
N SER A 592 8.49 -11.10 20.17
CA SER A 592 8.48 -11.73 21.49
C SER A 592 9.57 -12.80 21.64
N SER A 593 9.96 -13.46 20.56
CA SER A 593 11.04 -14.47 20.55
C SER A 593 12.44 -13.92 20.84
N ALA A 594 12.65 -12.61 20.75
CA ALA A 594 13.94 -11.99 21.00
C ALA A 594 14.38 -12.02 22.48
N VAL A 595 13.43 -12.23 23.40
CA VAL A 595 13.68 -12.26 24.86
C VAL A 595 12.97 -13.46 25.48
N ASN A 596 13.72 -14.36 26.11
CA ASN A 596 13.15 -15.60 26.68
C ASN A 596 11.95 -15.36 27.62
N ALA A 597 12.01 -14.32 28.46
CA ALA A 597 10.90 -13.98 29.35
C ALA A 597 9.64 -13.53 28.58
N TRP A 598 9.80 -12.84 27.45
CA TRP A 598 8.70 -12.48 26.57
C TRP A 598 8.12 -13.70 25.86
N ALA A 599 9.00 -14.53 25.26
CA ALA A 599 8.58 -15.75 24.57
C ALA A 599 7.79 -16.70 25.50
N THR A 600 8.27 -16.89 26.74
CA THR A 600 7.60 -17.74 27.73
C THR A 600 6.18 -17.29 28.04
N LEU A 601 5.94 -15.98 28.13
CA LEU A 601 4.63 -15.43 28.44
C LEU A 601 3.76 -15.22 27.18
N TYR A 602 4.37 -15.02 26.02
CA TYR A 602 3.68 -14.88 24.72
C TYR A 602 3.14 -16.21 24.17
N ASN A 603 3.87 -17.31 24.36
CA ASN A 603 3.57 -18.62 23.76
C ASN A 603 2.26 -19.30 24.19
N PRO A 604 1.71 -19.13 25.42
CA PRO A 604 0.38 -19.64 25.74
C PRO A 604 -0.69 -19.09 24.79
N ARG A 605 -1.59 -19.98 24.31
CA ARG A 605 -2.58 -19.68 23.26
C ARG A 605 -4.00 -19.91 23.75
N ASP A 606 -4.93 -19.13 23.20
CA ASP A 606 -6.38 -19.36 23.34
C ASP A 606 -6.89 -20.38 22.30
N ALA A 607 -8.20 -20.62 22.30
CA ALA A 607 -8.85 -21.54 21.35
C ALA A 607 -8.75 -21.08 19.88
N SER A 608 -8.49 -19.81 19.64
CA SER A 608 -8.27 -19.21 18.30
C SER A 608 -6.78 -19.13 17.94
N ASN A 609 -5.92 -19.75 18.74
CA ASN A 609 -4.47 -19.75 18.61
C ASN A 609 -3.78 -18.38 18.85
N ASN A 610 -4.48 -17.39 19.41
CA ASN A 610 -3.88 -16.11 19.73
C ASN A 610 -3.12 -16.16 21.06
N SER A 611 -2.10 -15.30 21.23
CA SER A 611 -1.37 -15.20 22.48
C SER A 611 -2.27 -14.66 23.60
N THR A 612 -2.27 -15.34 24.76
CA THR A 612 -2.97 -14.91 25.97
C THR A 612 -2.10 -14.12 26.94
N GLY A 613 -0.82 -13.92 26.59
CA GLY A 613 0.15 -13.25 27.45
C GLY A 613 -0.15 -11.77 27.65
N VAL A 614 -0.21 -11.33 28.90
CA VAL A 614 -0.32 -9.92 29.28
C VAL A 614 0.95 -9.54 30.05
N PRO A 615 1.76 -8.62 29.52
CA PRO A 615 3.01 -8.22 30.18
C PRO A 615 2.78 -7.29 31.37
N THR A 616 3.82 -7.16 32.20
CA THR A 616 3.94 -6.16 33.27
C THR A 616 5.21 -5.35 33.06
N GLU A 617 5.33 -4.19 33.71
CA GLU A 617 6.47 -3.29 33.62
C GLU A 617 7.84 -3.95 33.89
N SER A 618 7.87 -4.98 34.73
CA SER A 618 9.11 -5.73 35.04
C SER A 618 9.74 -6.38 33.79
N LEU A 619 8.99 -6.50 32.72
CA LEU A 619 9.42 -7.06 31.43
C LEU A 619 10.05 -6.03 30.48
N TYR A 620 10.05 -4.74 30.80
CA TYR A 620 10.75 -3.74 30.00
C TYR A 620 12.21 -4.12 29.77
N ARG A 621 12.65 -3.90 28.54
CA ARG A 621 14.05 -4.09 28.13
C ARG A 621 14.52 -2.85 27.39
N ARG A 622 15.74 -2.41 27.68
CA ARG A 622 16.36 -1.27 27.02
C ARG A 622 16.83 -1.67 25.62
N ALA A 623 16.29 -1.01 24.60
CA ALA A 623 16.81 -1.04 23.25
C ALA A 623 17.72 0.17 23.02
N THR A 624 18.76 -0.01 22.21
CA THR A 624 19.66 1.07 21.79
C THR A 624 20.05 0.87 20.34
N ILE A 625 19.83 1.90 19.53
CA ILE A 625 20.11 1.94 18.10
C ILE A 625 21.16 3.02 17.84
N ASN A 626 22.20 2.70 17.09
CA ASN A 626 23.19 3.69 16.65
C ASN A 626 22.77 4.25 15.27
N LEU A 627 22.32 5.49 15.23
CA LEU A 627 21.86 6.15 14.01
C LEU A 627 22.97 6.28 12.95
N ARG A 628 24.25 6.31 13.38
CA ARG A 628 25.41 6.39 12.48
C ARG A 628 25.65 5.14 11.66
N GLN A 629 25.02 4.02 11.99
CA GLN A 629 25.08 2.81 11.15
C GLN A 629 24.30 2.98 9.84
N THR A 630 23.32 3.89 9.82
CA THR A 630 22.43 4.09 8.67
C THR A 630 22.55 5.49 8.05
N TYR A 631 22.86 6.51 8.87
CA TYR A 631 22.84 7.91 8.46
C TYR A 631 24.19 8.61 8.66
N ALA A 632 24.48 9.61 7.82
CA ALA A 632 25.64 10.47 7.95
C ALA A 632 25.45 11.53 9.05
N THR A 633 26.55 12.11 9.54
CA THR A 633 26.48 13.30 10.40
C THR A 633 25.84 14.45 9.63
N GLY A 634 24.88 15.12 10.25
CA GLY A 634 24.15 16.23 9.66
C GLY A 634 22.92 15.82 8.85
N ASP A 635 22.70 14.53 8.57
CA ASP A 635 21.44 14.08 7.98
C ASP A 635 20.28 14.46 8.91
N VAL A 636 19.19 14.99 8.34
CA VAL A 636 17.92 15.23 9.03
C VAL A 636 17.05 13.99 8.89
N VAL A 637 16.76 13.34 9.99
CA VAL A 637 16.06 12.05 9.99
C VAL A 637 14.68 12.19 10.63
N ARG A 638 13.64 11.76 9.91
CA ARG A 638 12.29 11.51 10.44
C ARG A 638 12.25 10.11 11.00
N LEU A 639 11.57 9.89 12.12
CA LEU A 639 11.50 8.60 12.81
C LEU A 639 10.05 8.17 12.97
N ARG A 640 9.78 6.87 12.79
CA ARG A 640 8.48 6.29 13.06
C ARG A 640 8.59 4.94 13.75
N PHE A 641 7.52 4.59 14.46
CA PHE A 641 7.31 3.30 15.11
C PHE A 641 6.17 2.59 14.40
N THR A 642 6.38 1.33 14.01
CA THR A 642 5.38 0.57 13.25
C THR A 642 5.12 -0.78 13.87
N LEU A 643 3.86 -1.23 13.79
CA LEU A 643 3.45 -2.59 14.07
C LEU A 643 2.75 -3.12 12.83
N SER A 644 3.22 -4.24 12.31
CA SER A 644 2.57 -4.96 11.22
C SER A 644 2.23 -6.36 11.65
N SER A 645 1.03 -6.84 11.34
CA SER A 645 0.60 -8.20 11.60
C SER A 645 0.07 -8.86 10.34
N ASN A 646 0.17 -10.18 10.30
CA ASN A 646 -0.44 -11.03 9.28
C ASN A 646 -1.92 -11.37 9.64
N ALA A 647 -2.51 -12.34 8.92
CA ALA A 647 -3.91 -12.72 9.13
C ALA A 647 -4.11 -13.81 10.21
N SER A 648 -3.02 -14.32 10.83
CA SER A 648 -3.06 -15.57 11.58
C SER A 648 -3.25 -15.35 13.08
N ILE A 649 -2.20 -14.90 13.75
CA ILE A 649 -2.09 -14.90 15.23
C ILE A 649 -1.81 -13.47 15.67
N HIS A 650 -2.52 -13.02 16.69
CA HIS A 650 -2.22 -11.75 17.33
C HIS A 650 -1.90 -11.92 18.81
N GLY A 651 -1.31 -10.88 19.40
CA GLY A 651 -0.94 -10.85 20.81
C GLY A 651 -1.23 -9.50 21.45
N TRP A 652 -0.59 -9.25 22.60
CA TRP A 652 -0.82 -8.04 23.36
C TRP A 652 -0.39 -6.78 22.58
N GLY A 653 0.80 -6.76 21.97
CA GLY A 653 1.27 -5.63 21.18
C GLY A 653 2.61 -5.06 21.66
N TRP A 654 2.81 -3.75 21.50
CA TRP A 654 4.05 -3.05 21.78
C TRP A 654 3.83 -1.89 22.74
N ALA A 655 4.66 -1.80 23.78
CA ALA A 655 4.78 -0.63 24.64
C ALA A 655 6.22 -0.10 24.59
N ILE A 656 6.35 1.23 24.60
CA ILE A 656 7.60 1.98 24.56
C ILE A 656 7.54 3.02 25.66
N ASP A 657 8.64 3.16 26.40
CA ASP A 657 8.82 4.15 27.44
C ASP A 657 10.23 4.72 27.43
N ASN A 658 10.44 5.83 28.12
CA ASN A 658 11.77 6.46 28.31
C ASN A 658 12.54 6.64 26.99
N LEU A 659 11.86 7.15 25.95
CA LEU A 659 12.48 7.42 24.66
C LEU A 659 13.50 8.56 24.76
N VAL A 660 14.74 8.27 24.38
CA VAL A 660 15.82 9.26 24.35
C VAL A 660 16.57 9.15 23.03
N ILE A 661 16.62 10.24 22.28
CA ILE A 661 17.33 10.33 21.01
C ILE A 661 18.48 11.32 21.17
N GLN A 662 19.70 10.82 20.97
CA GLN A 662 20.93 11.61 21.07
C GLN A 662 20.97 12.43 22.38
N PRO A 663 21.08 11.76 23.54
CA PRO A 663 21.03 12.44 24.83
C PRO A 663 21.98 13.64 24.81
N ILE A 664 21.50 14.78 25.30
CA ILE A 664 22.40 15.88 25.66
C ILE A 664 23.19 15.30 26.82
N THR A 665 24.34 14.68 26.54
CA THR A 665 25.38 14.69 27.53
C THR A 665 25.59 16.16 27.75
N ALA A 666 25.18 16.70 28.93
CA ALA A 666 25.79 17.91 29.38
C ALA A 666 27.27 17.68 29.11
N SER A 667 27.85 18.39 28.13
CA SER A 667 29.29 18.44 28.03
C SER A 667 29.69 18.73 29.46
N ALA A 668 30.35 17.75 30.08
CA ALA A 668 31.22 18.11 31.18
C ALA A 668 32.23 19.07 30.53
N VAL A 669 31.83 20.35 30.42
CA VAL A 669 32.82 21.35 30.77
C VAL A 669 33.33 20.76 32.06
N ALA A 670 34.62 20.43 32.12
CA ALA A 670 35.29 20.13 33.35
C ALA A 670 35.18 21.40 34.23
N GLY A 671 33.93 21.74 34.56
CA GLY A 671 33.51 22.70 35.55
C GLY A 671 33.64 21.91 36.84
N ARG A 672 34.69 22.20 37.56
CA ARG A 672 34.85 21.79 38.92
C ARG A 672 33.47 21.57 39.55
N ARG A 673 33.20 20.35 40.05
CA ARG A 673 32.00 19.99 40.83
C ARG A 673 31.64 21.18 41.69
N GLY A 674 30.39 21.66 41.61
CA GLY A 674 29.93 22.72 42.50
C GLY A 674 30.21 22.26 43.92
N GLN A 675 31.13 22.92 44.61
CA GLN A 675 31.49 22.50 45.94
C GLN A 675 30.30 22.81 46.84
N VAL A 676 29.89 21.85 47.66
CA VAL A 676 28.85 22.07 48.67
C VAL A 676 29.48 22.82 49.82
N ALA A 677 28.95 24.01 50.12
CA ALA A 677 29.42 24.81 51.23
C ALA A 677 28.59 24.56 52.49
N ALA A 678 29.23 24.55 53.64
CA ALA A 678 28.53 24.59 54.89
C ALA A 678 27.92 26.01 55.11
N ALA A 679 26.68 26.03 55.56
CA ALA A 679 25.98 27.25 55.99
C ALA A 679 25.60 27.10 57.46
N TYR A 680 25.95 28.10 58.32
CA TYR A 680 25.65 28.07 59.73
C TYR A 680 25.29 29.45 60.27
N PRO A 681 24.36 29.58 61.26
CA PRO A 681 23.49 28.47 61.67
C PRO A 681 22.56 28.03 60.55
N ASN A 682 22.28 26.72 60.52
CA ASN A 682 21.30 26.15 59.61
C ASN A 682 20.55 25.01 60.34
N PRO A 683 19.33 25.22 60.80
CA PRO A 683 18.41 26.33 60.47
C PRO A 683 18.85 27.72 60.96
N THR A 684 18.33 28.75 60.30
CA THR A 684 18.62 30.16 60.59
C THR A 684 17.35 30.99 60.80
N SER A 685 17.39 32.03 61.63
CA SER A 685 16.31 33.03 61.74
C SER A 685 16.41 34.17 60.71
N GLY A 686 17.16 33.99 59.62
CA GLY A 686 17.27 34.96 58.53
C GLY A 686 18.64 35.46 58.21
N SER A 687 19.71 35.08 59.01
CA SER A 687 21.10 35.36 58.67
C SER A 687 21.98 34.15 58.92
N PHE A 688 22.84 33.82 57.97
CA PHE A 688 23.78 32.71 58.10
C PHE A 688 25.13 33.07 57.46
N THR A 689 26.13 32.33 57.80
CA THR A 689 27.46 32.40 57.22
C THR A 689 27.67 31.22 56.27
N LEU A 690 28.06 31.51 55.03
CA LEU A 690 28.46 30.52 54.07
C LEU A 690 29.96 30.29 54.16
N ALA A 691 30.40 29.09 54.47
CA ALA A 691 31.82 28.74 54.52
C ALA A 691 32.40 28.68 53.09
N LEU A 692 33.48 29.39 52.86
CA LEU A 692 34.18 29.38 51.58
C LEU A 692 35.40 28.44 51.70
N PRO A 693 35.51 27.41 50.85
CA PRO A 693 36.63 26.50 50.89
C PRO A 693 37.97 27.20 50.61
N THR A 694 39.04 26.69 51.16
CA THR A 694 40.40 27.20 50.92
C THR A 694 40.67 27.17 49.38
N GLY A 695 41.12 28.31 48.85
CA GLY A 695 41.40 28.48 47.42
C GLY A 695 40.16 28.75 46.54
N PHE A 696 38.95 28.91 47.13
CA PHE A 696 37.78 29.38 46.40
C PHE A 696 37.94 30.80 45.89
N VAL A 697 38.60 31.64 46.69
CA VAL A 697 38.99 33.01 46.34
C VAL A 697 40.51 33.14 46.31
N SER A 698 41.07 33.25 45.11
CA SER A 698 42.46 33.60 44.90
C SER A 698 42.54 35.06 44.41
N GLY A 699 42.75 36.02 45.28
CA GLY A 699 42.66 37.45 45.01
C GLY A 699 41.25 38.02 45.21
N SER A 700 41.12 39.36 45.21
CA SER A 700 39.81 40.05 45.37
C SER A 700 38.92 39.78 44.09
N ARG A 701 37.74 39.21 44.26
CA ARG A 701 36.88 38.82 43.15
C ARG A 701 35.43 39.26 43.32
N ARG A 702 34.78 39.54 42.18
CA ARG A 702 33.33 39.69 42.13
C ARG A 702 32.69 38.34 41.98
N ALA A 703 31.67 38.09 42.78
CA ALA A 703 30.83 36.86 42.66
C ALA A 703 29.36 37.25 42.74
N GLU A 704 28.52 36.42 42.13
CA GLU A 704 27.08 36.56 42.17
C GLU A 704 26.49 35.59 43.19
N LEU A 705 25.80 36.14 44.18
CA LEU A 705 25.00 35.40 45.14
C LEU A 705 23.57 35.31 44.62
N LEU A 706 23.06 34.07 44.44
CA LEU A 706 21.71 33.78 44.02
C LEU A 706 21.03 32.88 45.04
N VAL A 707 19.81 33.25 45.47
CA VAL A 707 19.00 32.46 46.40
C VAL A 707 17.68 32.10 45.71
N ARG A 708 17.30 30.85 45.76
CA ARG A 708 16.04 30.33 45.20
C ARG A 708 15.24 29.55 46.24
N ASN A 709 13.93 29.63 46.17
CA ASN A 709 13.04 28.77 46.97
C ASN A 709 12.93 27.35 46.36
N VAL A 710 12.17 26.45 46.97
CA VAL A 710 11.95 25.07 46.53
C VAL A 710 11.26 24.96 45.17
N LEU A 711 10.55 26.01 44.73
CA LEU A 711 9.92 26.08 43.40
C LEU A 711 10.89 26.58 42.30
N GLY A 712 12.19 26.81 42.67
CA GLY A 712 13.19 27.35 41.74
C GLY A 712 13.09 28.85 41.51
N GLN A 713 12.14 29.56 42.12
CA GLN A 713 11.95 31.00 41.99
C GLN A 713 13.07 31.74 42.66
N GLN A 714 13.61 32.76 42.00
CA GLN A 714 14.65 33.62 42.51
C GLN A 714 14.10 34.57 43.57
N VAL A 715 14.56 34.43 44.81
CA VAL A 715 14.15 35.31 45.93
C VAL A 715 15.17 36.40 46.24
N ARG A 716 16.44 36.18 45.87
CA ARG A 716 17.51 37.17 45.99
C ARG A 716 18.58 37.00 44.94
N ARG A 717 19.09 38.12 44.42
CA ARG A 717 20.27 38.19 43.57
C ARG A 717 21.12 39.37 43.99
N GLN A 718 22.38 39.16 44.24
CA GLN A 718 23.29 40.19 44.73
C GLN A 718 24.71 39.96 44.21
N GLN A 719 25.36 41.05 43.76
CA GLN A 719 26.78 41.00 43.49
C GLN A 719 27.52 41.22 44.80
N VAL A 720 28.47 40.36 45.09
CA VAL A 720 29.32 40.43 46.27
C VAL A 720 30.80 40.53 45.85
N VAL A 721 31.58 41.27 46.57
CA VAL A 721 33.05 41.35 46.41
C VAL A 721 33.66 40.51 47.50
N LEU A 722 34.42 39.51 47.14
CA LEU A 722 35.10 38.60 48.04
C LEU A 722 36.57 39.11 48.18
N ALA A 723 37.07 39.30 49.40
CA ALA A 723 38.46 39.62 49.64
C ALA A 723 39.37 38.41 49.35
N ALA A 724 40.66 38.65 49.10
CA ALA A 724 41.61 37.56 48.95
C ALA A 724 41.61 36.69 50.24
N ASP A 725 41.61 35.35 50.06
CA ASP A 725 41.63 34.38 51.16
C ASP A 725 40.45 34.46 52.14
N GLN A 726 39.36 35.10 51.75
CA GLN A 726 38.14 35.14 52.54
C GLN A 726 37.58 33.73 52.74
N SER A 727 37.42 33.29 53.96
CA SER A 727 36.93 31.96 54.34
C SER A 727 35.43 31.89 54.66
N MET A 728 34.77 33.04 54.77
CA MET A 728 33.38 33.17 55.23
C MET A 728 32.65 34.31 54.50
N LEU A 729 31.38 34.10 54.10
CA LEU A 729 30.49 35.12 53.57
C LEU A 729 29.20 35.18 54.38
N LEU A 730 28.94 36.33 55.04
CA LEU A 730 27.66 36.55 55.70
C LEU A 730 26.56 36.86 54.72
N VAL A 731 25.46 36.12 54.81
CA VAL A 731 24.25 36.23 53.94
C VAL A 731 23.06 36.52 54.86
N ALA A 732 22.35 37.62 54.59
CA ALA A 732 21.13 37.96 55.31
C ALA A 732 19.89 37.73 54.47
N LEU A 733 18.94 36.94 54.95
CA LEU A 733 17.65 36.63 54.30
C LEU A 733 16.48 37.14 55.20
N ARG A 734 16.60 38.31 55.80
CA ARG A 734 15.65 38.83 56.82
C ARG A 734 14.20 39.02 56.30
N THR A 735 13.97 39.04 55.02
CA THR A 735 12.64 39.30 54.38
C THR A 735 12.05 38.14 53.62
N VAL A 736 12.61 36.94 53.75
CA VAL A 736 12.08 35.76 53.06
C VAL A 736 11.22 34.94 54.04
N PRO A 737 10.12 34.30 53.56
CA PRO A 737 9.30 33.42 54.38
C PRO A 737 10.10 32.25 54.96
N ALA A 738 9.61 31.67 56.06
CA ALA A 738 10.16 30.41 56.57
C ALA A 738 10.07 29.30 55.49
N GLY A 739 11.15 28.56 55.29
CA GLY A 739 11.22 27.54 54.26
C GLY A 739 12.63 27.09 53.90
N LEU A 740 12.76 26.15 52.99
CA LEU A 740 14.04 25.67 52.48
C LEU A 740 14.46 26.50 51.27
N TYR A 741 15.73 26.95 51.26
CA TYR A 741 16.30 27.77 50.21
C TYR A 741 17.58 27.14 49.67
N GLN A 742 17.77 27.22 48.37
CA GLN A 742 19.04 26.92 47.71
C GLN A 742 19.83 28.21 47.51
N VAL A 743 21.01 28.25 48.04
CA VAL A 743 21.95 29.37 47.93
C VAL A 743 23.07 28.95 46.98
N SER A 744 23.36 29.77 46.00
CA SER A 744 24.50 29.57 45.09
C SER A 744 25.33 30.82 44.98
N LEU A 745 26.65 30.66 45.07
CA LEU A 745 27.63 31.71 44.89
C LEU A 745 28.50 31.39 43.68
N ARG A 746 28.45 32.22 42.65
CA ARG A 746 29.14 32.00 41.36
C ARG A 746 30.18 33.10 41.13
N THR A 747 31.43 32.72 40.91
CA THR A 747 32.51 33.65 40.50
C THR A 747 32.43 33.96 38.99
N ALA A 748 33.09 35.03 38.56
CA ALA A 748 33.15 35.41 37.14
C ALA A 748 33.77 34.31 36.27
N GLU A 749 34.66 33.50 36.81
CA GLU A 749 35.31 32.37 36.13
C GLU A 749 34.42 31.09 36.08
N GLY A 750 33.18 31.20 36.60
CA GLY A 750 32.21 30.09 36.53
C GLY A 750 32.30 29.07 37.68
N THR A 751 33.21 29.25 38.66
CA THR A 751 33.23 28.39 39.85
C THR A 751 31.98 28.64 40.66
N THR A 752 31.24 27.59 41.03
CA THR A 752 29.97 27.69 41.75
C THR A 752 30.06 26.92 43.08
N LEU A 753 29.62 27.57 44.15
CA LEU A 753 29.47 27.03 45.49
C LEU A 753 27.97 26.97 45.81
N THR A 754 27.46 25.85 46.32
CA THR A 754 26.04 25.70 46.63
C THR A 754 25.82 25.28 48.09
N SER A 755 24.72 25.71 48.67
CA SER A 755 24.29 25.28 50.00
C SER A 755 22.76 25.24 50.09
N LYS A 756 22.21 24.37 50.94
CA LYS A 756 20.80 24.39 51.32
C LYS A 756 20.65 24.99 52.68
N VAL A 757 19.75 25.93 52.83
CA VAL A 757 19.56 26.70 54.10
C VAL A 757 18.08 26.65 54.47
N GLN A 758 17.78 26.19 55.67
CA GLN A 758 16.46 26.21 56.26
C GLN A 758 16.26 27.53 57.00
N VAL A 759 15.33 28.38 56.59
CA VAL A 759 14.93 29.59 57.33
C VAL A 759 13.74 29.23 58.21
N GLN A 760 13.84 29.61 59.48
CA GLN A 760 12.80 29.45 60.49
C GLN A 760 12.30 30.83 60.93
N PRO A 761 11.05 30.95 61.49
CA PRO A 761 10.54 32.23 62.02
C PRO A 761 11.38 32.85 63.04
#